data_bfe163eab4cbaf348c5398f91b6438e8
#
_entry.id   bfe163eab4cbaf348c5398f91b6438e8
#
_cell.length_a   1.000
_cell.length_b   1.000
_cell.length_c   1.000
_cell.angle_alpha   90.00
_cell.angle_beta   90.00
_cell.angle_gamma   90.00
#
_symmetry.space_group_name_H-M   'P 1'
#
loop_
_entity.id
_entity.type
_entity.pdbx_description
1 polymer ?
#
loop_
_entity_poly.entity_id
_entity_poly.type
_entity_poly.pdbx_seq_one_letter_code
_entity_poly.pdbx_strand_id
1 'polypeptide(L)'
;MEAFSRGRLVSHPPDDGLKPCVRYHGSAMSVNHPKDDPWLVRTYAGHTSARASNELYKRNLAKGQTGLSVAFDLPTQTGYDADHPMAAGEVGKVGVPIGHLGDMRALLDGIPLDQMNTSMTINATAMWLLAMYVAVADEQGAPRSELQGTTQNDILKEYLSRGTYIFPPGPSIRLITDMITFGAAEVPKWNPINVCSYHLQEAGATPVQEVAFTLANAVAVLDAVKATGRVPEEQFASVVGRISFFCNAGLRFIEETSKMRAFTDLWDRLTRERYGVEDPKFRRFRYGVQVNSLGLAASQPENNVYRIMLEALAVTLSKDARARALQLPAWNEALGLPRPWDQQWSLRLQQILAYETDLLEYEDIFRGSEVVQAKTREIADRAWEEMNVVLGMGGAVGAIEYMKSELVGSLAKRQRAIESGEQTVVGVNRYTETEPSPLDNEEARFEKLDPEAEKRQIANLEEWRGSRDAAAAAKALDAVRAAARGDENLVPVSIEAARAGVTTGEWADALREVFGEFRAPTGVGQAAIARNGHEALEAVRAKVAGVAERIGATRLRMLVGKPGLDGHSNGAEQVAVRARDAGFEVVYQGIRLSPEAIARAAAEEDVHVVGLSILSGGHALLVPDVLDRMRAHGVDPAKVPVVVGGIIPEADAAKLREAGVAAVYTPRDFDLTTLMGEVAGLVEAAHRSTG
;
A
#
# COMPACT_ATOMS: atom_id res chain seq x y z
N MET A 1 -30.88 43.69 36.89
CA MET A 1 -31.35 44.95 36.31
C MET A 1 -31.54 44.68 34.85
N GLU A 2 -32.77 44.34 34.46
CA GLU A 2 -33.75 45.14 33.74
C GLU A 2 -33.25 45.51 32.36
N ALA A 3 -33.77 44.89 31.44
CA ALA A 3 -34.98 45.09 30.64
C ALA A 3 -34.64 45.74 29.28
N PHE A 4 -34.97 45.05 28.22
CA PHE A 4 -35.59 45.75 27.08
C PHE A 4 -36.57 44.84 26.35
N SER A 5 -37.80 45.24 26.42
CA SER A 5 -38.98 44.65 25.81
C SER A 5 -39.33 45.37 24.50
N ARG A 6 -39.99 44.60 23.61
CA ARG A 6 -41.01 45.04 22.64
C ARG A 6 -40.57 45.89 21.44
N GLY A 7 -40.87 45.37 20.27
CA GLY A 7 -40.92 46.22 19.08
C GLY A 7 -41.35 45.54 17.79
N ARG A 8 -42.65 45.43 17.60
CA ARG A 8 -43.45 45.59 16.36
C ARG A 8 -43.35 44.58 15.23
N LEU A 9 -44.45 43.91 15.06
CA LEU A 9 -44.99 43.36 13.83
C LEU A 9 -44.99 44.40 12.69
N VAL A 10 -44.39 44.03 11.57
CA VAL A 10 -44.62 44.74 10.28
C VAL A 10 -45.36 43.74 9.37
N SER A 11 -46.52 44.18 8.91
CA SER A 11 -47.44 43.54 7.99
C SER A 11 -46.81 43.30 6.61
N HIS A 12 -47.01 42.11 6.07
CA HIS A 12 -46.73 41.79 4.67
C HIS A 12 -47.86 42.22 3.74
N PRO A 13 -47.58 42.68 2.51
CA PRO A 13 -48.53 42.67 1.41
C PRO A 13 -48.58 41.29 0.71
N PRO A 14 -49.62 40.98 -0.08
CA PRO A 14 -50.02 39.63 -0.45
C PRO A 14 -49.40 39.14 -1.75
N ASP A 15 -49.32 37.80 -1.81
CA ASP A 15 -49.39 36.89 -2.93
C ASP A 15 -48.75 37.27 -4.27
N ASP A 16 -47.74 36.47 -4.62
CA ASP A 16 -47.57 36.02 -6.00
C ASP A 16 -46.92 34.61 -6.03
N GLY A 17 -47.73 33.64 -6.35
CA GLY A 17 -47.45 32.55 -7.28
C GLY A 17 -46.35 31.55 -6.95
N LEU A 18 -46.19 31.04 -5.72
CA LEU A 18 -45.36 29.88 -5.45
C LEU A 18 -46.25 28.61 -5.47
N LYS A 19 -45.95 27.69 -6.43
CA LYS A 19 -46.57 26.35 -6.51
C LYS A 19 -46.44 25.64 -5.16
N PRO A 20 -47.42 24.85 -4.74
CA PRO A 20 -47.41 24.17 -3.44
C PRO A 20 -46.25 23.20 -3.36
N CYS A 21 -45.45 23.40 -2.36
CA CYS A 21 -44.45 22.44 -1.89
C CYS A 21 -45.15 21.09 -1.68
N VAL A 22 -44.73 20.07 -2.38
CA VAL A 22 -45.24 18.70 -2.23
C VAL A 22 -45.09 18.33 -0.76
N ARG A 23 -46.20 18.20 -0.04
CA ARG A 23 -46.18 17.62 1.30
C ARG A 23 -45.81 16.15 1.13
N TYR A 24 -44.57 15.84 1.43
CA TYR A 24 -44.20 14.47 1.72
C TYR A 24 -44.99 14.03 2.96
N HIS A 25 -45.95 13.14 2.78
CA HIS A 25 -46.46 12.31 3.86
C HIS A 25 -45.36 11.35 4.24
N GLY A 26 -44.34 11.84 4.95
CA GLY A 26 -43.39 11.03 5.68
C GLY A 26 -44.13 10.40 6.84
N SER A 27 -44.32 9.09 6.84
CA SER A 27 -44.46 8.35 8.10
C SER A 27 -43.40 8.87 9.04
N ALA A 28 -43.82 9.30 10.24
CA ALA A 28 -42.88 9.76 11.28
C ALA A 28 -41.81 8.63 11.45
N MET A 29 -40.59 8.90 11.01
CA MET A 29 -39.50 8.01 11.30
C MET A 29 -39.37 7.97 12.81
N SER A 30 -39.63 6.80 13.39
CA SER A 30 -39.39 6.61 14.81
C SER A 30 -37.89 6.79 15.05
N VAL A 31 -37.51 7.77 15.83
CA VAL A 31 -36.15 8.19 16.15
C VAL A 31 -35.42 7.15 17.04
N ASN A 32 -36.00 6.00 17.28
CA ASN A 32 -35.44 4.92 18.11
C ASN A 32 -34.98 3.73 17.26
N HIS A 33 -33.97 3.94 16.39
CA HIS A 33 -33.21 2.81 15.89
C HIS A 33 -32.14 2.45 16.91
N PRO A 34 -31.91 1.14 17.21
CA PRO A 34 -30.79 0.73 18.03
C PRO A 34 -29.50 1.21 17.34
N LYS A 35 -28.59 1.75 18.14
CA LYS A 35 -27.28 2.20 17.67
C LYS A 35 -26.56 1.03 16.99
N ASP A 36 -26.03 1.23 15.78
CA ASP A 36 -25.25 0.24 15.07
C ASP A 36 -23.95 -0.06 15.85
N ASP A 37 -23.44 -1.28 15.72
CA ASP A 37 -22.09 -1.58 16.18
C ASP A 37 -21.06 -0.83 15.33
N PRO A 38 -20.00 -0.28 15.94
CA PRO A 38 -18.93 0.37 15.21
C PRO A 38 -18.12 -0.64 14.39
N TRP A 39 -17.34 -0.10 13.45
CA TRP A 39 -16.35 -0.87 12.72
C TRP A 39 -15.24 -1.40 13.63
N LEU A 40 -14.49 -2.41 13.18
CA LEU A 40 -13.29 -2.88 13.86
C LEU A 40 -12.24 -1.76 13.85
N VAL A 41 -11.83 -1.33 15.03
CA VAL A 41 -10.81 -0.30 15.25
C VAL A 41 -9.44 -0.97 15.20
N ARG A 42 -8.61 -0.60 14.24
CA ARG A 42 -7.28 -1.18 14.02
C ARG A 42 -6.21 -0.10 13.95
N THR A 43 -5.00 -0.50 14.34
CA THR A 43 -3.76 0.22 14.06
C THR A 43 -2.83 -0.74 13.32
N TYR A 44 -2.31 -0.31 12.18
CA TYR A 44 -1.27 -1.05 11.45
C TYR A 44 0.04 -0.94 12.21
N ALA A 45 0.55 -2.04 12.74
CA ALA A 45 1.67 -2.02 13.66
C ALA A 45 2.53 -3.28 13.55
N GLY A 46 3.81 -3.09 13.81
CA GLY A 46 4.86 -4.10 13.82
C GLY A 46 6.22 -3.43 13.60
N HIS A 47 7.21 -3.78 14.40
CA HIS A 47 8.56 -3.21 14.28
C HIS A 47 9.59 -4.03 15.08
N THR A 48 10.83 -3.85 14.82
CA THR A 48 12.01 -4.29 15.58
C THR A 48 12.10 -5.79 15.79
N SER A 49 11.18 -6.40 16.54
CA SER A 49 11.14 -7.83 16.84
C SER A 49 9.72 -8.33 17.14
N ALA A 50 9.52 -9.63 17.10
CA ALA A 50 8.25 -10.27 17.44
C ALA A 50 7.79 -9.92 18.88
N ARG A 51 8.69 -9.93 19.85
CA ARG A 51 8.40 -9.61 21.24
C ARG A 51 8.02 -8.13 21.42
N ALA A 52 8.77 -7.20 20.84
CA ALA A 52 8.46 -5.77 20.91
C ALA A 52 7.10 -5.45 20.27
N SER A 53 6.80 -6.10 19.14
CA SER A 53 5.52 -5.98 18.47
C SER A 53 4.36 -6.57 19.30
N ASN A 54 4.56 -7.71 19.95
CA ASN A 54 3.57 -8.28 20.89
C ASN A 54 3.23 -7.31 22.02
N GLU A 55 4.23 -6.68 22.63
CA GLU A 55 4.02 -5.69 23.69
C GLU A 55 3.24 -4.47 23.16
N LEU A 56 3.53 -4.02 21.96
CA LEU A 56 2.78 -2.94 21.30
C LEU A 56 1.33 -3.33 21.07
N TYR A 57 1.06 -4.54 20.58
CA TYR A 57 -0.31 -5.04 20.36
C TYR A 57 -1.09 -5.09 21.68
N LYS A 58 -0.52 -5.65 22.73
CA LYS A 58 -1.15 -5.69 24.06
C LYS A 58 -1.47 -4.28 24.58
N ARG A 59 -0.56 -3.32 24.41
CA ARG A 59 -0.81 -1.90 24.77
C ARG A 59 -1.94 -1.27 23.95
N ASN A 60 -2.00 -1.53 22.66
CA ASN A 60 -3.04 -0.99 21.77
C ASN A 60 -4.41 -1.60 22.08
N LEU A 61 -4.47 -2.91 22.34
CA LEU A 61 -5.69 -3.59 22.78
C LEU A 61 -6.21 -2.99 24.09
N ALA A 62 -5.32 -2.72 25.06
CA ALA A 62 -5.68 -2.07 26.33
C ALA A 62 -6.21 -0.62 26.14
N LYS A 63 -5.88 0.04 25.00
CA LYS A 63 -6.40 1.38 24.65
C LYS A 63 -7.71 1.33 23.84
N GLY A 64 -8.30 0.15 23.65
CA GLY A 64 -9.58 -0.03 22.96
C GLY A 64 -9.48 -0.36 21.47
N GLN A 65 -8.33 -0.81 20.98
CA GLN A 65 -8.24 -1.48 19.68
C GLN A 65 -9.03 -2.81 19.75
N THR A 66 -9.79 -3.14 18.71
CA THR A 66 -10.69 -4.30 18.72
C THR A 66 -10.26 -5.42 17.75
N GLY A 67 -9.21 -5.22 16.99
CA GLY A 67 -8.62 -6.21 16.11
C GLY A 67 -7.17 -5.90 15.81
N LEU A 68 -6.37 -6.92 15.51
CA LEU A 68 -4.97 -6.75 15.14
C LEU A 68 -4.83 -6.43 13.64
N SER A 69 -3.84 -5.60 13.31
CA SER A 69 -3.35 -5.42 11.94
C SER A 69 -1.82 -5.49 11.97
N VAL A 70 -1.29 -6.63 11.48
CA VAL A 70 0.13 -6.96 11.59
C VAL A 70 0.88 -6.42 10.38
N ALA A 71 1.87 -5.56 10.64
CA ALA A 71 2.87 -5.12 9.67
C ALA A 71 4.07 -6.05 9.72
N PHE A 72 4.39 -6.72 8.62
CA PHE A 72 5.60 -7.53 8.48
C PHE A 72 6.69 -6.75 7.76
N ASP A 73 7.95 -7.04 8.11
CA ASP A 73 9.09 -6.40 7.43
C ASP A 73 9.28 -6.91 6.00
N LEU A 74 10.11 -6.22 5.23
CA LEU A 74 10.31 -6.52 3.81
C LEU A 74 10.97 -7.89 3.57
N PRO A 75 11.97 -8.35 4.35
CA PRO A 75 12.48 -9.70 4.23
C PRO A 75 11.39 -10.77 4.39
N THR A 76 10.56 -10.67 5.44
CA THR A 76 9.41 -11.57 5.66
C THR A 76 8.44 -11.55 4.47
N GLN A 77 8.09 -10.37 3.93
CA GLN A 77 7.14 -10.22 2.82
C GLN A 77 7.69 -10.78 1.51
N THR A 78 9.00 -10.74 1.31
CA THR A 78 9.67 -11.18 0.07
C THR A 78 10.36 -12.54 0.19
N GLY A 79 10.19 -13.22 1.33
CA GLY A 79 10.69 -14.59 1.53
C GLY A 79 12.20 -14.68 1.58
N TYR A 80 12.81 -13.78 2.37
CA TYR A 80 14.22 -13.83 2.73
C TYR A 80 14.39 -13.97 4.23
N ASP A 81 15.36 -14.75 4.63
CA ASP A 81 15.79 -14.80 6.03
C ASP A 81 16.65 -13.58 6.39
N ALA A 82 16.75 -13.28 7.68
CA ALA A 82 17.41 -12.05 8.16
C ALA A 82 18.91 -11.99 7.81
N ASP A 83 19.56 -13.12 7.61
CA ASP A 83 20.97 -13.25 7.22
C ASP A 83 21.23 -13.18 5.71
N HIS A 84 20.17 -13.11 4.91
CA HIS A 84 20.30 -13.02 3.46
C HIS A 84 20.84 -11.63 3.04
N PRO A 85 21.78 -11.52 2.07
CA PRO A 85 22.35 -10.22 1.65
C PRO A 85 21.32 -9.17 1.23
N MET A 86 20.20 -9.57 0.62
CA MET A 86 19.10 -8.64 0.25
C MET A 86 18.31 -8.12 1.45
N ALA A 87 18.36 -8.80 2.60
CA ALA A 87 17.69 -8.39 3.82
C ALA A 87 18.48 -7.33 4.62
N ALA A 88 19.75 -7.16 4.31
CA ALA A 88 20.66 -6.26 5.03
C ALA A 88 20.09 -4.83 5.08
N GLY A 89 19.97 -4.31 6.29
CA GLY A 89 19.41 -2.98 6.53
C GLY A 89 17.90 -2.84 6.44
N GLU A 90 17.14 -3.92 6.24
CA GLU A 90 15.67 -3.90 6.15
C GLU A 90 14.97 -4.69 7.27
N VAL A 91 15.72 -5.51 8.03
CA VAL A 91 15.17 -6.37 9.08
C VAL A 91 14.55 -5.53 10.21
N GLY A 92 13.27 -5.76 10.50
CA GLY A 92 12.56 -5.12 11.60
C GLY A 92 12.27 -3.62 11.44
N LYS A 93 12.53 -3.00 10.27
CA LYS A 93 12.39 -1.55 10.07
C LYS A 93 10.96 -1.09 9.82
N VAL A 94 10.28 -1.66 8.84
CA VAL A 94 8.92 -1.24 8.43
C VAL A 94 7.85 -2.27 8.82
N GLY A 95 8.20 -3.19 9.69
CA GLY A 95 7.34 -4.26 10.15
C GLY A 95 8.09 -5.23 11.06
N VAL A 96 7.37 -6.24 11.56
CA VAL A 96 7.93 -7.28 12.42
C VAL A 96 8.62 -8.35 11.58
N PRO A 97 9.87 -8.74 11.91
CA PRO A 97 10.55 -9.87 11.27
C PRO A 97 9.99 -11.18 11.80
N ILE A 98 9.58 -12.07 10.88
CA ILE A 98 9.12 -13.43 11.19
C ILE A 98 9.92 -14.43 10.33
N GLY A 99 11.02 -14.88 10.88
CA GLY A 99 11.90 -15.85 10.23
C GLY A 99 11.46 -17.30 10.39
N HIS A 100 10.75 -17.63 11.46
CA HIS A 100 10.36 -19.00 11.80
C HIS A 100 9.18 -19.06 12.78
N LEU A 101 8.67 -20.27 13.07
CA LEU A 101 7.55 -20.49 13.96
C LEU A 101 7.78 -19.93 15.37
N GLY A 102 9.01 -19.91 15.88
CA GLY A 102 9.37 -19.31 17.17
C GLY A 102 9.06 -17.82 17.25
N ASP A 103 9.31 -17.08 16.16
CA ASP A 103 8.95 -15.65 16.08
C ASP A 103 7.44 -15.47 16.09
N MET A 104 6.70 -16.31 15.36
CA MET A 104 5.24 -16.25 15.33
C MET A 104 4.64 -16.54 16.72
N ARG A 105 5.19 -17.52 17.47
CA ARG A 105 4.81 -17.78 18.87
C ARG A 105 5.04 -16.55 19.76
N ALA A 106 6.22 -15.93 19.64
CA ALA A 106 6.55 -14.73 20.40
C ALA A 106 5.65 -13.54 20.05
N LEU A 107 5.29 -13.37 18.78
CA LEU A 107 4.39 -12.32 18.31
C LEU A 107 2.98 -12.45 18.92
N LEU A 108 2.47 -13.67 19.03
CA LEU A 108 1.10 -13.97 19.43
C LEU A 108 0.99 -14.43 20.91
N ASP A 109 2.09 -14.36 21.66
CA ASP A 109 2.10 -14.78 23.07
C ASP A 109 1.07 -14.03 23.91
N GLY A 110 0.21 -14.81 24.62
CA GLY A 110 -0.84 -14.27 25.47
C GLY A 110 -1.98 -13.56 24.74
N ILE A 111 -2.12 -13.73 23.41
CA ILE A 111 -3.25 -13.23 22.62
C ILE A 111 -4.14 -14.42 22.28
N PRO A 112 -5.43 -14.46 22.72
CA PRO A 112 -6.34 -15.57 22.46
C PRO A 112 -6.79 -15.56 20.99
N LEU A 113 -6.31 -16.51 20.18
CA LEU A 113 -6.52 -16.53 18.73
C LEU A 113 -7.96 -16.92 18.32
N ASP A 114 -8.68 -17.65 19.17
CA ASP A 114 -10.10 -17.98 18.99
C ASP A 114 -11.05 -16.79 19.16
N GLN A 115 -10.57 -15.70 19.79
CA GLN A 115 -11.36 -14.49 20.08
C GLN A 115 -10.87 -13.28 19.29
N MET A 116 -9.61 -13.29 18.85
CA MET A 116 -8.99 -12.14 18.22
C MET A 116 -9.16 -12.14 16.69
N ASN A 117 -9.68 -11.05 16.14
CA ASN A 117 -9.70 -10.84 14.69
C ASN A 117 -8.34 -10.29 14.22
N THR A 118 -7.57 -11.10 13.49
CA THR A 118 -6.21 -10.77 13.07
C THR A 118 -6.14 -10.51 11.57
N SER A 119 -5.68 -9.32 11.15
CA SER A 119 -5.36 -9.01 9.78
C SER A 119 -3.85 -9.09 9.54
N MET A 120 -3.44 -9.81 8.53
CA MET A 120 -2.04 -9.96 8.12
C MET A 120 -1.82 -9.32 6.76
N THR A 121 -0.98 -8.27 6.70
CA THR A 121 -0.61 -7.61 5.45
C THR A 121 0.70 -8.20 4.97
N ILE A 122 0.65 -9.13 3.99
CA ILE A 122 1.81 -9.95 3.67
C ILE A 122 2.05 -10.20 2.17
N ASN A 123 1.10 -10.68 1.40
CA ASN A 123 1.15 -10.99 -0.04
C ASN A 123 1.93 -12.26 -0.43
N ALA A 124 3.16 -12.19 -0.97
CA ALA A 124 3.82 -13.34 -1.58
C ALA A 124 4.05 -14.53 -0.62
N THR A 125 4.40 -14.26 0.63
CA THR A 125 4.61 -15.27 1.69
C THR A 125 3.37 -15.51 2.55
N ALA A 126 2.20 -15.04 2.10
CA ALA A 126 0.95 -15.10 2.86
C ALA A 126 0.56 -16.51 3.31
N MET A 127 0.75 -17.49 2.43
CA MET A 127 0.49 -18.90 2.75
C MET A 127 1.37 -19.38 3.90
N TRP A 128 2.64 -19.03 3.89
CA TRP A 128 3.60 -19.39 4.92
C TRP A 128 3.23 -18.78 6.28
N LEU A 129 2.89 -17.48 6.31
CA LEU A 129 2.48 -16.81 7.54
C LEU A 129 1.16 -17.36 8.08
N LEU A 130 0.20 -17.70 7.20
CA LEU A 130 -1.03 -18.37 7.61
C LEU A 130 -0.74 -19.76 8.18
N ALA A 131 0.18 -20.52 7.56
CA ALA A 131 0.58 -21.85 8.05
C ALA A 131 1.19 -21.76 9.47
N MET A 132 2.07 -20.79 9.72
CA MET A 132 2.62 -20.56 11.06
C MET A 132 1.54 -20.08 12.06
N TYR A 133 0.61 -19.21 11.63
CA TYR A 133 -0.50 -18.76 12.48
C TYR A 133 -1.39 -19.93 12.90
N VAL A 134 -1.75 -20.83 11.96
CA VAL A 134 -2.54 -22.03 12.26
C VAL A 134 -1.76 -22.97 13.18
N ALA A 135 -0.45 -23.15 12.97
CA ALA A 135 0.37 -23.97 13.84
C ALA A 135 0.39 -23.44 15.29
N VAL A 136 0.51 -22.12 15.49
CA VAL A 136 0.44 -21.50 16.82
C VAL A 136 -0.97 -21.61 17.42
N ALA A 137 -2.02 -21.46 16.62
CA ALA A 137 -3.39 -21.66 17.09
C ALA A 137 -3.64 -23.08 17.59
N ASP A 138 -3.17 -24.10 16.84
CA ASP A 138 -3.24 -25.50 17.25
C ASP A 138 -2.48 -25.74 18.59
N GLU A 139 -1.31 -25.12 18.78
CA GLU A 139 -0.53 -25.19 20.02
C GLU A 139 -1.24 -24.50 21.20
N GLN A 140 -1.98 -23.43 20.96
CA GLN A 140 -2.82 -22.76 21.96
C GLN A 140 -4.12 -23.52 22.26
N GLY A 141 -4.43 -24.60 21.50
CA GLY A 141 -5.70 -25.31 21.60
C GLY A 141 -6.90 -24.54 21.05
N ALA A 142 -6.67 -23.49 20.25
CA ALA A 142 -7.72 -22.72 19.60
C ALA A 142 -8.29 -23.51 18.42
N PRO A 143 -9.62 -23.80 18.39
CA PRO A 143 -10.21 -24.54 17.26
C PRO A 143 -10.04 -23.74 15.96
N ARG A 144 -9.54 -24.39 14.89
CA ARG A 144 -9.37 -23.75 13.59
C ARG A 144 -10.67 -23.13 13.06
N SER A 145 -11.82 -23.74 13.35
CA SER A 145 -13.15 -23.23 12.97
C SER A 145 -13.52 -21.90 13.65
N GLU A 146 -12.85 -21.54 14.74
CA GLU A 146 -13.09 -20.29 15.47
C GLU A 146 -12.15 -19.16 15.04
N LEU A 147 -11.06 -19.47 14.33
CA LEU A 147 -10.07 -18.48 13.89
C LEU A 147 -10.72 -17.44 12.97
N GLN A 148 -10.59 -16.17 13.36
CA GLN A 148 -11.14 -15.03 12.63
C GLN A 148 -10.03 -14.10 12.18
N GLY A 149 -10.06 -13.74 10.91
CA GLY A 149 -9.02 -12.86 10.39
C GLY A 149 -9.10 -12.66 8.90
N THR A 150 -8.03 -12.09 8.38
CA THR A 150 -7.91 -11.76 6.97
C THR A 150 -6.44 -11.86 6.56
N THR A 151 -6.16 -12.53 5.48
CA THR A 151 -4.84 -12.50 4.84
C THR A 151 -4.89 -11.58 3.63
N GLN A 152 -4.06 -10.52 3.63
CA GLN A 152 -3.87 -9.68 2.46
C GLN A 152 -2.83 -10.34 1.56
N ASN A 153 -3.30 -10.95 0.48
CA ASN A 153 -2.50 -11.71 -0.48
C ASN A 153 -2.92 -11.48 -1.94
N ASP A 154 -3.48 -10.29 -2.23
CA ASP A 154 -3.75 -9.89 -3.62
C ASP A 154 -2.42 -9.67 -4.35
N ILE A 155 -1.96 -10.71 -5.05
CA ILE A 155 -0.68 -10.66 -5.74
C ILE A 155 -0.74 -9.80 -7.02
N LEU A 156 -1.91 -9.69 -7.65
CA LEU A 156 -2.05 -8.90 -8.88
C LEU A 156 -1.77 -7.43 -8.61
N LYS A 157 -2.28 -6.88 -7.50
CA LYS A 157 -1.95 -5.49 -7.13
C LYS A 157 -0.47 -5.29 -6.80
N GLU A 158 0.24 -6.35 -6.39
CA GLU A 158 1.69 -6.29 -6.15
C GLU A 158 2.47 -6.07 -7.44
N TYR A 159 2.06 -6.70 -8.53
CA TYR A 159 2.65 -6.44 -9.85
C TYR A 159 2.36 -5.03 -10.36
N LEU A 160 1.26 -4.43 -9.91
CA LEU A 160 0.81 -3.11 -10.36
C LEU A 160 1.40 -1.96 -9.54
N SER A 161 1.65 -2.15 -8.23
CA SER A 161 1.90 -1.00 -7.36
C SER A 161 2.96 -1.21 -6.27
N ARG A 162 2.83 -2.24 -5.42
CA ARG A 162 3.62 -2.34 -4.19
C ARG A 162 4.88 -3.18 -4.32
N GLY A 163 4.90 -4.15 -5.23
CA GLY A 163 6.11 -4.89 -5.60
C GLY A 163 6.60 -5.96 -4.61
N THR A 164 5.82 -6.39 -3.62
CA THR A 164 6.19 -7.50 -2.72
C THR A 164 5.74 -8.86 -3.26
N TYR A 165 6.09 -9.15 -4.48
CA TYR A 165 5.87 -10.44 -5.16
C TYR A 165 7.19 -11.22 -5.26
N ILE A 166 7.10 -12.54 -5.45
CA ILE A 166 8.25 -13.44 -5.68
C ILE A 166 8.06 -14.16 -7.02
N PHE A 167 6.97 -14.87 -7.16
CA PHE A 167 6.72 -15.84 -8.24
C PHE A 167 5.94 -15.22 -9.40
N PRO A 168 5.97 -15.86 -10.58
CA PRO A 168 5.11 -15.48 -11.71
C PRO A 168 3.62 -15.51 -11.37
N PRO A 169 2.76 -14.82 -12.16
CA PRO A 169 1.32 -14.74 -11.89
C PRO A 169 0.61 -16.06 -11.72
N GLY A 170 0.87 -17.05 -12.57
CA GLY A 170 0.24 -18.37 -12.50
C GLY A 170 0.47 -19.08 -11.17
N PRO A 171 1.73 -19.38 -10.78
CA PRO A 171 2.06 -19.94 -9.48
C PRO A 171 1.53 -19.12 -8.31
N SER A 172 1.59 -17.81 -8.39
CA SER A 172 1.07 -16.92 -7.33
C SER A 172 -0.45 -17.05 -7.14
N ILE A 173 -1.22 -17.10 -8.23
CA ILE A 173 -2.67 -17.36 -8.20
C ILE A 173 -2.95 -18.76 -7.62
N ARG A 174 -2.13 -19.76 -7.96
CA ARG A 174 -2.24 -21.11 -7.36
C ARG A 174 -2.11 -21.07 -5.84
N LEU A 175 -1.12 -20.37 -5.29
CA LEU A 175 -0.98 -20.22 -3.83
C LEU A 175 -2.24 -19.59 -3.21
N ILE A 176 -2.84 -18.62 -3.87
CA ILE A 176 -4.09 -17.99 -3.41
C ILE A 176 -5.26 -18.99 -3.46
N THR A 177 -5.40 -19.75 -4.55
CA THR A 177 -6.48 -20.73 -4.66
C THR A 177 -6.35 -21.87 -3.65
N ASP A 178 -5.11 -22.29 -3.34
CA ASP A 178 -4.84 -23.27 -2.28
C ASP A 178 -5.24 -22.74 -0.88
N MET A 179 -4.94 -21.47 -0.59
CA MET A 179 -5.39 -20.80 0.65
C MET A 179 -6.92 -20.70 0.74
N ILE A 180 -7.59 -20.39 -0.37
CA ILE A 180 -9.06 -20.29 -0.39
C ILE A 180 -9.70 -21.66 -0.17
N THR A 181 -9.23 -22.69 -0.84
CA THR A 181 -9.75 -24.07 -0.70
C THR A 181 -9.50 -24.63 0.71
N PHE A 182 -8.31 -24.41 1.27
CA PHE A 182 -8.01 -24.74 2.67
C PHE A 182 -8.90 -23.95 3.63
N GLY A 183 -9.06 -22.64 3.37
CA GLY A 183 -9.90 -21.77 4.19
C GLY A 183 -11.36 -22.21 4.26
N ALA A 184 -11.92 -22.64 3.14
CA ALA A 184 -13.28 -23.15 3.08
C ALA A 184 -13.49 -24.41 3.91
N ALA A 185 -12.48 -25.29 3.98
CA ALA A 185 -12.54 -26.57 4.69
C ALA A 185 -12.18 -26.46 6.19
N GLU A 186 -11.09 -25.77 6.52
CA GLU A 186 -10.46 -25.85 7.83
C GLU A 186 -10.66 -24.58 8.71
N VAL A 187 -10.73 -23.40 8.07
CA VAL A 187 -10.84 -22.09 8.78
C VAL A 187 -11.98 -21.24 8.21
N PRO A 188 -13.24 -21.71 8.32
CA PRO A 188 -14.39 -21.14 7.60
C PRO A 188 -14.74 -19.69 7.99
N LYS A 189 -14.26 -19.19 9.12
CA LYS A 189 -14.47 -17.79 9.55
C LYS A 189 -13.35 -16.85 9.07
N TRP A 190 -12.27 -17.37 8.49
CA TRP A 190 -11.18 -16.59 7.94
C TRP A 190 -11.52 -16.04 6.55
N ASN A 191 -11.04 -14.84 6.22
CA ASN A 191 -11.07 -14.30 4.88
C ASN A 191 -9.73 -14.66 4.21
N PRO A 192 -9.69 -15.69 3.35
CA PRO A 192 -8.43 -16.23 2.82
C PRO A 192 -7.76 -15.35 1.78
N ILE A 193 -8.47 -14.32 1.31
CA ILE A 193 -7.95 -13.27 0.45
C ILE A 193 -8.53 -11.91 0.83
N ASN A 194 -7.72 -10.89 0.66
CA ASN A 194 -8.11 -9.49 0.73
C ASN A 194 -7.69 -8.79 -0.56
N VAL A 195 -8.64 -8.58 -1.47
CA VAL A 195 -8.41 -7.89 -2.75
C VAL A 195 -8.26 -6.40 -2.49
N CYS A 196 -7.19 -5.78 -3.01
CA CYS A 196 -6.77 -4.47 -2.56
C CYS A 196 -6.90 -3.40 -3.64
N SER A 197 -7.75 -2.40 -3.39
CA SER A 197 -7.77 -1.15 -4.14
C SER A 197 -6.84 -0.07 -3.55
N TYR A 198 -6.53 -0.15 -2.25
CA TYR A 198 -5.70 0.82 -1.52
C TYR A 198 -4.42 1.18 -2.28
N HIS A 199 -3.62 0.17 -2.64
CA HIS A 199 -2.34 0.39 -3.30
C HIS A 199 -2.49 0.87 -4.76
N LEU A 200 -3.61 0.56 -5.42
CA LEU A 200 -3.90 1.08 -6.76
C LEU A 200 -4.13 2.59 -6.72
N GLN A 201 -4.86 3.09 -5.72
CA GLN A 201 -5.05 4.53 -5.53
C GLN A 201 -3.71 5.21 -5.20
N GLU A 202 -2.86 4.61 -4.37
CA GLU A 202 -1.52 5.11 -4.08
C GLU A 202 -0.63 5.14 -5.34
N ALA A 203 -0.82 4.19 -6.26
CA ALA A 203 -0.15 4.18 -7.56
C ALA A 203 -0.76 5.15 -8.59
N GLY A 204 -1.81 5.89 -8.22
CA GLY A 204 -2.41 6.94 -9.03
C GLY A 204 -3.75 6.58 -9.68
N ALA A 205 -4.37 5.46 -9.32
CA ALA A 205 -5.68 5.11 -9.84
C ALA A 205 -6.70 6.23 -9.60
N THR A 206 -7.46 6.55 -10.63
CA THR A 206 -8.71 7.33 -10.48
C THR A 206 -9.77 6.47 -9.79
N PRO A 207 -10.85 7.05 -9.23
CA PRO A 207 -11.93 6.26 -8.64
C PRO A 207 -12.50 5.18 -9.57
N VAL A 208 -12.57 5.45 -10.87
CA VAL A 208 -13.03 4.51 -11.90
C VAL A 208 -12.04 3.35 -12.06
N GLN A 209 -10.75 3.65 -12.23
CA GLN A 209 -9.70 2.64 -12.37
C GLN A 209 -9.57 1.79 -11.09
N GLU A 210 -9.68 2.42 -9.93
CA GLU A 210 -9.64 1.72 -8.64
C GLU A 210 -10.74 0.65 -8.56
N VAL A 211 -11.98 1.00 -8.87
CA VAL A 211 -13.11 0.06 -8.87
C VAL A 211 -12.92 -1.02 -9.93
N ALA A 212 -12.61 -0.63 -11.17
CA ALA A 212 -12.48 -1.54 -12.30
C ALA A 212 -11.38 -2.58 -12.11
N PHE A 213 -10.18 -2.16 -11.76
CA PHE A 213 -9.01 -3.04 -11.63
C PHE A 213 -9.15 -3.96 -10.41
N THR A 214 -9.71 -3.45 -9.31
CA THR A 214 -9.97 -4.26 -8.12
C THR A 214 -10.97 -5.37 -8.41
N LEU A 215 -12.08 -5.07 -9.08
CA LEU A 215 -13.07 -6.08 -9.44
C LEU A 215 -12.52 -7.08 -10.47
N ALA A 216 -11.70 -6.62 -11.42
CA ALA A 216 -11.01 -7.51 -12.36
C ALA A 216 -10.04 -8.47 -11.65
N ASN A 217 -9.31 -8.01 -10.62
CA ASN A 217 -8.46 -8.85 -9.77
C ASN A 217 -9.30 -9.90 -9.02
N ALA A 218 -10.45 -9.50 -8.47
CA ALA A 218 -11.37 -10.42 -7.79
C ALA A 218 -11.91 -11.48 -8.76
N VAL A 219 -12.26 -11.10 -10.00
CA VAL A 219 -12.69 -12.03 -11.05
C VAL A 219 -11.59 -13.05 -11.37
N ALA A 220 -10.35 -12.60 -11.55
CA ALA A 220 -9.24 -13.51 -11.85
C ALA A 220 -9.05 -14.58 -10.77
N VAL A 221 -9.20 -14.21 -9.50
CA VAL A 221 -9.10 -15.13 -8.36
C VAL A 221 -10.30 -16.09 -8.33
N LEU A 222 -11.54 -15.61 -8.45
CA LEU A 222 -12.73 -16.45 -8.40
C LEU A 222 -12.81 -17.41 -9.58
N ASP A 223 -12.45 -16.96 -10.79
CA ASP A 223 -12.37 -17.82 -11.97
C ASP A 223 -11.31 -18.93 -11.78
N ALA A 224 -10.15 -18.58 -11.20
CA ALA A 224 -9.12 -19.55 -10.90
C ALA A 224 -9.58 -20.59 -9.86
N VAL A 225 -10.25 -20.16 -8.78
CA VAL A 225 -10.84 -21.09 -7.78
C VAL A 225 -11.84 -22.02 -8.44
N LYS A 226 -12.74 -21.50 -9.26
CA LYS A 226 -13.75 -22.29 -9.96
C LYS A 226 -13.11 -23.31 -10.92
N ALA A 227 -12.07 -22.89 -11.61
CA ALA A 227 -11.32 -23.76 -12.54
C ALA A 227 -10.61 -24.93 -11.84
N THR A 228 -10.28 -24.83 -10.55
CA THR A 228 -9.65 -25.95 -9.80
C THR A 228 -10.60 -27.15 -9.60
N GLY A 229 -11.91 -26.91 -9.60
CA GLY A 229 -12.92 -27.93 -9.25
C GLY A 229 -12.84 -28.46 -7.82
N ARG A 230 -12.00 -27.87 -6.95
CA ARG A 230 -11.76 -28.35 -5.57
C ARG A 230 -12.80 -27.85 -4.57
N VAL A 231 -13.55 -26.79 -4.92
CA VAL A 231 -14.66 -26.28 -4.11
C VAL A 231 -15.95 -26.82 -4.70
N PRO A 232 -16.77 -27.59 -3.92
CA PRO A 232 -18.10 -28.03 -4.37
C PRO A 232 -18.97 -26.84 -4.80
N GLU A 233 -19.81 -27.01 -5.83
CA GLU A 233 -20.62 -25.92 -6.39
C GLU A 233 -21.55 -25.31 -5.32
N GLU A 234 -22.12 -26.12 -4.44
CA GLU A 234 -22.97 -25.66 -3.33
C GLU A 234 -22.22 -24.84 -2.27
N GLN A 235 -20.89 -24.94 -2.20
CA GLN A 235 -20.06 -24.17 -1.29
C GLN A 235 -19.48 -22.91 -1.93
N PHE A 236 -19.53 -22.78 -3.26
CA PHE A 236 -18.89 -21.67 -3.98
C PHE A 236 -19.45 -20.30 -3.55
N ALA A 237 -20.75 -20.20 -3.30
CA ALA A 237 -21.36 -18.98 -2.78
C ALA A 237 -20.76 -18.55 -1.44
N SER A 238 -20.41 -19.49 -0.55
CA SER A 238 -19.76 -19.19 0.71
C SER A 238 -18.32 -18.69 0.51
N VAL A 239 -17.59 -19.22 -0.48
CA VAL A 239 -16.26 -18.73 -0.88
C VAL A 239 -16.36 -17.28 -1.36
N VAL A 240 -17.30 -16.96 -2.25
CA VAL A 240 -17.56 -15.58 -2.68
C VAL A 240 -17.84 -14.67 -1.48
N GLY A 241 -18.66 -15.14 -0.53
CA GLY A 241 -18.95 -14.44 0.71
C GLY A 241 -17.74 -14.25 1.63
N ARG A 242 -16.63 -14.95 1.42
CA ARG A 242 -15.38 -14.79 2.18
C ARG A 242 -14.32 -13.95 1.48
N ILE A 243 -14.55 -13.56 0.23
CA ILE A 243 -13.72 -12.53 -0.39
C ILE A 243 -13.90 -11.23 0.40
N SER A 244 -12.81 -10.67 0.84
CA SER A 244 -12.77 -9.36 1.48
C SER A 244 -12.00 -8.37 0.63
N PHE A 245 -12.23 -7.08 0.87
CA PHE A 245 -11.55 -6.02 0.15
C PHE A 245 -10.80 -5.10 1.09
N PHE A 246 -9.77 -4.45 0.58
CA PHE A 246 -9.04 -3.42 1.30
C PHE A 246 -8.96 -2.18 0.43
N CYS A 247 -9.74 -1.15 0.81
CA CYS A 247 -9.93 0.04 0.03
C CYS A 247 -9.18 1.23 0.58
N ASN A 248 -9.16 2.30 -0.20
CA ASN A 248 -8.64 3.60 0.17
C ASN A 248 -9.73 4.67 0.04
N ALA A 249 -9.56 5.79 0.71
CA ALA A 249 -10.40 6.97 0.53
C ALA A 249 -9.54 8.24 0.62
N GLY A 250 -9.69 9.12 -0.37
CA GLY A 250 -9.02 10.41 -0.41
C GLY A 250 -9.92 11.55 0.07
N LEU A 251 -9.41 12.78 -0.04
CA LEU A 251 -10.04 14.00 0.46
C LEU A 251 -11.33 14.41 -0.26
N ARG A 252 -11.56 13.95 -1.48
CA ARG A 252 -12.79 14.27 -2.24
C ARG A 252 -13.96 13.42 -1.73
N PHE A 253 -14.35 13.62 -0.47
CA PHE A 253 -15.15 12.68 0.31
C PHE A 253 -16.51 12.33 -0.30
N ILE A 254 -17.18 13.23 -1.05
CA ILE A 254 -18.42 12.92 -1.77
C ILE A 254 -18.15 11.90 -2.90
N GLU A 255 -17.07 12.10 -3.66
CA GLU A 255 -16.64 11.19 -4.72
C GLU A 255 -16.22 9.83 -4.14
N GLU A 256 -15.49 9.84 -3.02
CA GLU A 256 -15.04 8.63 -2.33
C GLU A 256 -16.22 7.85 -1.73
N THR A 257 -17.18 8.52 -1.09
CA THR A 257 -18.44 7.89 -0.63
C THR A 257 -19.19 7.26 -1.80
N SER A 258 -19.28 7.96 -2.93
CA SER A 258 -19.94 7.45 -4.15
C SER A 258 -19.19 6.27 -4.74
N LYS A 259 -17.86 6.26 -4.68
CA LYS A 259 -17.01 5.12 -5.08
C LYS A 259 -17.30 3.87 -4.24
N MET A 260 -17.42 3.99 -2.91
CA MET A 260 -17.73 2.85 -2.04
C MET A 260 -19.13 2.29 -2.32
N ARG A 261 -20.09 3.14 -2.64
CA ARG A 261 -21.43 2.72 -3.10
C ARG A 261 -21.36 2.02 -4.46
N ALA A 262 -20.57 2.53 -5.41
CA ALA A 262 -20.35 1.89 -6.70
C ALA A 262 -19.69 0.50 -6.56
N PHE A 263 -18.72 0.34 -5.68
CA PHE A 263 -18.16 -0.97 -5.34
C PHE A 263 -19.22 -1.94 -4.83
N THR A 264 -20.11 -1.47 -3.95
CA THR A 264 -21.19 -2.28 -3.38
C THR A 264 -22.16 -2.75 -4.48
N ASP A 265 -22.60 -1.83 -5.32
CA ASP A 265 -23.55 -2.10 -6.41
C ASP A 265 -22.95 -3.06 -7.46
N LEU A 266 -21.69 -2.79 -7.86
CA LEU A 266 -21.02 -3.60 -8.88
C LEU A 266 -20.61 -4.98 -8.38
N TRP A 267 -20.24 -5.13 -7.11
CA TRP A 267 -19.94 -6.43 -6.52
C TRP A 267 -21.21 -7.31 -6.43
N ASP A 268 -22.35 -6.74 -6.00
CA ASP A 268 -23.63 -7.44 -6.01
C ASP A 268 -24.01 -7.89 -7.42
N ARG A 269 -23.91 -6.98 -8.39
CA ARG A 269 -24.17 -7.29 -9.80
C ARG A 269 -23.24 -8.39 -10.34
N LEU A 270 -21.94 -8.24 -10.16
CA LEU A 270 -20.91 -9.17 -10.65
C LEU A 270 -21.12 -10.58 -10.10
N THR A 271 -21.33 -10.69 -8.79
CA THR A 271 -21.46 -12.00 -8.13
C THR A 271 -22.77 -12.70 -8.49
N ARG A 272 -23.83 -11.93 -8.69
CA ARG A 272 -25.10 -12.47 -9.18
C ARG A 272 -25.03 -12.90 -10.64
N GLU A 273 -24.55 -12.02 -11.54
CA GLU A 273 -24.63 -12.24 -12.98
C GLU A 273 -23.56 -13.24 -13.48
N ARG A 274 -22.33 -13.17 -12.96
CA ARG A 274 -21.24 -14.05 -13.42
C ARG A 274 -21.17 -15.37 -12.68
N TYR A 275 -21.47 -15.36 -11.37
CA TYR A 275 -21.26 -16.53 -10.51
C TYR A 275 -22.55 -17.17 -9.99
N GLY A 276 -23.71 -16.61 -10.29
CA GLY A 276 -25.01 -17.18 -9.91
C GLY A 276 -25.26 -17.21 -8.40
N VAL A 277 -24.66 -16.30 -7.64
CA VAL A 277 -24.84 -16.27 -6.18
C VAL A 277 -26.20 -15.67 -5.84
N GLU A 278 -27.16 -16.51 -5.40
CA GLU A 278 -28.53 -16.10 -5.13
C GLU A 278 -28.70 -15.41 -3.77
N ASP A 279 -28.04 -15.91 -2.71
CA ASP A 279 -28.19 -15.36 -1.36
C ASP A 279 -27.47 -14.01 -1.22
N PRO A 280 -28.19 -12.89 -0.94
CA PRO A 280 -27.63 -11.56 -0.76
C PRO A 280 -26.54 -11.51 0.34
N LYS A 281 -26.60 -12.41 1.33
CA LYS A 281 -25.62 -12.51 2.39
C LYS A 281 -24.20 -12.71 1.85
N PHE A 282 -24.05 -13.51 0.79
CA PHE A 282 -22.77 -13.82 0.19
C PHE A 282 -22.34 -12.81 -0.89
N ARG A 283 -23.23 -11.91 -1.33
CA ARG A 283 -22.94 -10.84 -2.28
C ARG A 283 -22.53 -9.52 -1.63
N ARG A 284 -22.46 -9.45 -0.32
CA ARG A 284 -22.08 -8.22 0.40
C ARG A 284 -20.65 -7.82 0.09
N PHE A 285 -20.44 -6.59 -0.36
CA PHE A 285 -19.13 -5.98 -0.46
C PHE A 285 -18.62 -5.69 0.95
N ARG A 286 -17.67 -6.48 1.43
CA ARG A 286 -17.11 -6.36 2.77
C ARG A 286 -15.67 -5.88 2.67
N TYR A 287 -15.41 -4.68 3.17
CA TYR A 287 -14.10 -4.09 3.07
C TYR A 287 -13.60 -3.51 4.41
N GLY A 288 -12.29 -3.60 4.59
CA GLY A 288 -11.55 -2.73 5.47
C GLY A 288 -11.00 -1.56 4.68
N VAL A 289 -10.62 -0.50 5.36
CA VAL A 289 -10.04 0.68 4.74
C VAL A 289 -8.87 1.21 5.54
N GLN A 290 -7.84 1.63 4.83
CA GLN A 290 -6.88 2.62 5.31
C GLN A 290 -7.10 3.86 4.46
N VAL A 291 -7.24 5.02 5.10
CA VAL A 291 -7.40 6.26 4.36
C VAL A 291 -6.08 6.74 3.77
N ASN A 292 -6.15 7.66 2.83
CA ASN A 292 -5.08 7.99 1.89
C ASN A 292 -3.85 8.64 2.55
N SER A 293 -2.76 7.87 2.70
CA SER A 293 -1.48 8.39 3.16
C SER A 293 -0.80 9.33 2.15
N LEU A 294 -0.99 9.13 0.83
CA LEU A 294 -0.46 10.00 -0.22
C LEU A 294 -1.06 11.41 -0.22
N GLY A 295 -2.23 11.60 0.38
CA GLY A 295 -2.86 12.90 0.58
C GLY A 295 -2.22 13.72 1.68
N LEU A 296 -1.37 13.12 2.51
CA LEU A 296 -0.70 13.79 3.61
C LEU A 296 0.46 14.64 3.10
N ALA A 297 0.60 15.84 3.65
CA ALA A 297 1.66 16.76 3.29
C ALA A 297 2.75 16.79 4.39
N ALA A 298 4.01 16.87 3.94
CA ALA A 298 5.14 17.09 4.83
C ALA A 298 5.22 18.55 5.33
N SER A 299 4.67 19.47 4.54
CA SER A 299 4.53 20.88 4.93
C SER A 299 3.25 21.06 5.74
N GLN A 300 3.32 21.84 6.84
CA GLN A 300 2.21 22.06 7.76
C GLN A 300 1.55 20.74 8.19
N PRO A 301 2.29 19.82 8.81
CA PRO A 301 1.87 18.43 9.01
C PRO A 301 0.67 18.30 9.97
N GLU A 302 0.42 19.24 10.85
CA GLU A 302 -0.75 19.33 11.73
C GLU A 302 -2.07 19.37 10.94
N ASN A 303 -2.08 19.89 9.71
CA ASN A 303 -3.25 19.89 8.85
C ASN A 303 -3.65 18.47 8.41
N ASN A 304 -2.75 17.49 8.52
CA ASN A 304 -3.05 16.11 8.19
C ASN A 304 -4.11 15.48 9.10
N VAL A 305 -4.25 15.97 10.34
CA VAL A 305 -5.32 15.51 11.25
C VAL A 305 -6.71 15.79 10.63
N TYR A 306 -6.91 16.96 10.04
CA TYR A 306 -8.16 17.32 9.37
C TYR A 306 -8.37 16.52 8.08
N ARG A 307 -7.30 16.27 7.33
CA ARG A 307 -7.36 15.44 6.12
C ARG A 307 -7.81 14.03 6.46
N ILE A 308 -7.15 13.39 7.42
CA ILE A 308 -7.47 12.03 7.88
C ILE A 308 -8.93 11.95 8.39
N MET A 309 -9.42 12.96 9.09
CA MET A 309 -10.81 12.99 9.56
C MET A 309 -11.80 13.03 8.39
N LEU A 310 -11.57 13.90 7.39
CA LEU A 310 -12.45 14.00 6.22
C LEU A 310 -12.46 12.69 5.40
N GLU A 311 -11.32 12.06 5.26
CA GLU A 311 -11.18 10.76 4.60
C GLU A 311 -11.89 9.65 5.38
N ALA A 312 -11.81 9.65 6.71
CA ALA A 312 -12.55 8.72 7.57
C ALA A 312 -14.07 8.91 7.43
N LEU A 313 -14.55 10.14 7.31
CA LEU A 313 -15.98 10.42 7.06
C LEU A 313 -16.45 9.84 5.73
N ALA A 314 -15.63 9.86 4.68
CA ALA A 314 -15.97 9.31 3.37
C ALA A 314 -16.40 7.83 3.42
N VAL A 315 -15.87 7.06 4.37
CA VAL A 315 -16.10 5.60 4.50
C VAL A 315 -16.95 5.21 5.70
N THR A 316 -17.41 6.18 6.49
CA THR A 316 -18.22 5.91 7.68
C THR A 316 -19.63 6.50 7.61
N LEU A 317 -19.83 7.60 6.89
CA LEU A 317 -21.12 8.30 6.82
C LEU A 317 -22.22 7.51 6.10
N SER A 318 -21.88 6.80 5.00
CA SER A 318 -22.87 5.99 4.28
C SER A 318 -23.04 4.64 4.97
N LYS A 319 -24.19 4.41 5.64
CA LYS A 319 -24.50 3.14 6.31
C LYS A 319 -24.52 1.98 5.31
N ASP A 320 -25.10 2.17 4.13
CA ASP A 320 -25.25 1.15 3.11
C ASP A 320 -23.91 0.72 2.48
N ALA A 321 -22.86 1.56 2.62
CA ALA A 321 -21.50 1.29 2.13
C ALA A 321 -20.41 1.55 3.18
N ARG A 322 -20.73 1.37 4.49
CA ARG A 322 -19.80 1.62 5.59
C ARG A 322 -18.72 0.56 5.67
N ALA A 323 -17.49 1.01 5.90
CA ALA A 323 -16.35 0.14 6.15
C ALA A 323 -16.57 -0.80 7.35
N ARG A 324 -16.11 -2.05 7.24
CA ARG A 324 -16.18 -3.05 8.33
C ARG A 324 -14.99 -2.98 9.29
N ALA A 325 -13.88 -2.44 8.82
CA ALA A 325 -12.70 -2.16 9.63
C ALA A 325 -12.07 -0.86 9.15
N LEU A 326 -11.59 -0.05 10.07
CA LEU A 326 -10.95 1.22 9.78
C LEU A 326 -9.58 1.26 10.43
N GLN A 327 -8.59 1.66 9.66
CA GLN A 327 -7.29 2.06 10.17
C GLN A 327 -6.92 3.41 9.53
N LEU A 328 -6.27 4.25 10.32
CA LEU A 328 -5.92 5.59 9.93
C LEU A 328 -4.40 5.74 10.03
N PRO A 329 -3.75 6.44 9.07
CA PRO A 329 -2.34 6.77 9.17
C PRO A 329 -2.11 7.70 10.38
N ALA A 330 -0.88 7.79 10.86
CA ALA A 330 -0.52 8.82 11.80
C ALA A 330 -0.39 10.17 11.06
N TRP A 331 -0.70 11.26 11.75
CA TRP A 331 -0.65 12.62 11.18
C TRP A 331 0.71 13.00 10.59
N ASN A 332 1.78 12.42 11.13
CA ASN A 332 3.18 12.66 10.74
C ASN A 332 3.78 11.57 9.83
N GLU A 333 2.97 10.67 9.29
CA GLU A 333 3.45 9.55 8.43
C GLU A 333 4.21 10.05 7.19
N ALA A 334 3.84 11.21 6.65
CA ALA A 334 4.56 11.84 5.54
C ALA A 334 5.98 12.34 5.90
N LEU A 335 6.31 12.40 7.20
CA LEU A 335 7.60 12.87 7.70
C LEU A 335 8.53 11.71 8.06
N GLY A 336 8.01 10.53 8.39
CA GLY A 336 8.78 9.35 8.78
C GLY A 336 8.00 8.37 9.64
N LEU A 337 8.70 7.49 10.36
CA LEU A 337 8.10 6.41 11.14
C LEU A 337 7.39 6.96 12.39
N PRO A 338 6.05 6.78 12.53
CA PRO A 338 5.28 7.32 13.65
C PRO A 338 5.61 6.64 14.98
N ARG A 339 5.66 7.43 16.04
CA ARG A 339 5.79 6.91 17.42
C ARG A 339 4.43 6.37 17.92
N PRO A 340 4.40 5.57 18.99
CA PRO A 340 3.16 5.09 19.62
C PRO A 340 2.21 6.22 20.07
N TRP A 341 2.73 7.40 20.39
CA TRP A 341 1.95 8.59 20.73
C TRP A 341 1.22 9.15 19.49
N ASP A 342 1.89 9.20 18.36
CA ASP A 342 1.33 9.70 17.11
C ASP A 342 0.20 8.76 16.61
N GLN A 343 0.40 7.46 16.74
CA GLN A 343 -0.62 6.45 16.42
C GLN A 343 -1.86 6.54 17.32
N GLN A 344 -1.71 6.99 18.56
CA GLN A 344 -2.82 7.16 19.49
C GLN A 344 -3.85 8.18 18.98
N TRP A 345 -3.45 9.23 18.27
CA TRP A 345 -4.36 10.21 17.69
C TRP A 345 -5.33 9.55 16.70
N SER A 346 -4.82 8.72 15.82
CA SER A 346 -5.61 7.96 14.85
C SER A 346 -6.62 7.03 15.52
N LEU A 347 -6.23 6.42 16.65
CA LEU A 347 -7.12 5.59 17.45
C LEU A 347 -8.23 6.43 18.09
N ARG A 348 -7.88 7.59 18.70
CA ARG A 348 -8.86 8.49 19.34
C ARG A 348 -9.83 9.09 18.34
N LEU A 349 -9.39 9.45 17.14
CA LEU A 349 -10.25 9.96 16.08
C LEU A 349 -11.37 8.96 15.75
N GLN A 350 -11.03 7.68 15.60
CA GLN A 350 -12.03 6.62 15.35
C GLN A 350 -13.02 6.50 16.51
N GLN A 351 -12.53 6.55 17.76
CA GLN A 351 -13.37 6.47 18.94
C GLN A 351 -14.30 7.67 19.08
N ILE A 352 -13.84 8.88 18.79
CA ILE A 352 -14.68 10.09 18.75
C ILE A 352 -15.80 9.91 17.72
N LEU A 353 -15.47 9.50 16.49
CA LEU A 353 -16.47 9.25 15.45
C LEU A 353 -17.51 8.20 15.86
N ALA A 354 -17.08 7.12 16.53
CA ALA A 354 -17.96 6.02 16.88
C ALA A 354 -18.81 6.27 18.14
N TYR A 355 -18.27 6.99 19.13
CA TYR A 355 -18.87 7.06 20.48
C TYR A 355 -19.33 8.44 20.91
N GLU A 356 -18.73 9.52 20.39
CA GLU A 356 -19.13 10.89 20.75
C GLU A 356 -20.09 11.52 19.73
N THR A 357 -20.14 10.97 18.48
CA THR A 357 -21.09 11.43 17.47
C THR A 357 -22.33 10.51 17.42
N ASP A 358 -23.37 10.97 16.74
CA ASP A 358 -24.60 10.24 16.44
C ASP A 358 -24.55 9.42 15.14
N LEU A 359 -23.37 9.29 14.54
CA LEU A 359 -23.14 8.67 13.23
C LEU A 359 -23.71 7.26 13.09
N LEU A 360 -23.75 6.50 14.19
CA LEU A 360 -24.24 5.12 14.22
C LEU A 360 -25.72 4.99 14.58
N GLU A 361 -26.44 6.10 14.73
CA GLU A 361 -27.82 6.14 15.24
C GLU A 361 -28.86 6.29 14.11
N TYR A 362 -28.42 6.58 12.88
CA TYR A 362 -29.30 6.85 11.75
C TYR A 362 -29.16 5.85 10.62
N GLU A 363 -30.23 5.73 9.83
CA GLU A 363 -30.19 5.09 8.51
C GLU A 363 -29.27 5.87 7.56
N ASP A 364 -29.00 5.32 6.37
CA ASP A 364 -28.11 5.98 5.40
C ASP A 364 -28.61 7.39 5.04
N ILE A 365 -27.84 8.40 5.47
CA ILE A 365 -28.18 9.82 5.27
C ILE A 365 -28.11 10.27 3.80
N PHE A 366 -27.52 9.47 2.93
CA PHE A 366 -27.45 9.74 1.49
C PHE A 366 -28.58 9.05 0.71
N ARG A 367 -29.45 8.30 1.38
CA ARG A 367 -30.60 7.65 0.73
C ARG A 367 -31.53 8.72 0.16
N GLY A 368 -31.78 8.68 -1.16
CA GLY A 368 -32.56 9.70 -1.86
C GLY A 368 -31.78 10.93 -2.32
N SER A 369 -30.49 11.04 -2.03
CA SER A 369 -29.65 12.11 -2.58
C SER A 369 -29.43 11.91 -4.08
N GLU A 370 -30.01 12.76 -4.93
CA GLU A 370 -29.82 12.68 -6.39
C GLU A 370 -28.35 12.88 -6.79
N VAL A 371 -27.62 13.76 -6.11
CA VAL A 371 -26.21 14.04 -6.39
C VAL A 371 -25.35 12.81 -6.13
N VAL A 372 -25.48 12.19 -4.95
CA VAL A 372 -24.69 11.01 -4.60
C VAL A 372 -25.06 9.83 -5.50
N GLN A 373 -26.36 9.64 -5.79
CA GLN A 373 -26.81 8.57 -6.69
C GLN A 373 -26.30 8.76 -8.13
N ALA A 374 -26.31 10.01 -8.65
CA ALA A 374 -25.81 10.30 -9.99
C ALA A 374 -24.29 10.04 -10.07
N LYS A 375 -23.53 10.48 -9.05
CA LYS A 375 -22.07 10.25 -9.00
C LYS A 375 -21.74 8.77 -8.82
N THR A 376 -22.50 8.03 -8.02
CA THR A 376 -22.36 6.58 -7.86
C THR A 376 -22.56 5.87 -9.20
N ARG A 377 -23.64 6.20 -9.94
CA ARG A 377 -23.89 5.62 -11.28
C ARG A 377 -22.77 5.96 -12.27
N GLU A 378 -22.35 7.23 -12.33
CA GLU A 378 -21.26 7.65 -13.21
C GLU A 378 -20.00 6.81 -13.00
N ILE A 379 -19.59 6.62 -11.72
CA ILE A 379 -18.40 5.82 -11.38
C ILE A 379 -18.65 4.34 -11.74
N ALA A 380 -19.83 3.80 -11.39
CA ALA A 380 -20.16 2.40 -11.62
C ALA A 380 -20.19 2.04 -13.12
N ASP A 381 -20.85 2.86 -13.94
CA ASP A 381 -20.95 2.59 -15.38
C ASP A 381 -19.58 2.62 -16.05
N ARG A 382 -18.80 3.65 -15.79
CA ARG A 382 -17.43 3.77 -16.34
C ARG A 382 -16.49 2.68 -15.83
N ALA A 383 -16.60 2.31 -14.54
CA ALA A 383 -15.79 1.23 -13.99
C ALA A 383 -16.18 -0.14 -14.56
N TRP A 384 -17.46 -0.35 -14.85
CA TRP A 384 -17.90 -1.56 -15.52
C TRP A 384 -17.36 -1.68 -16.94
N GLU A 385 -17.37 -0.58 -17.70
CA GLU A 385 -16.76 -0.51 -19.04
C GLU A 385 -15.26 -0.82 -18.98
N GLU A 386 -14.53 -0.14 -18.11
CA GLU A 386 -13.09 -0.31 -17.93
C GLU A 386 -12.72 -1.73 -17.47
N MET A 387 -13.47 -2.31 -16.53
CA MET A 387 -13.30 -3.70 -16.11
C MET A 387 -13.47 -4.66 -17.31
N ASN A 388 -14.45 -4.43 -18.18
CA ASN A 388 -14.67 -5.27 -19.36
C ASN A 388 -13.51 -5.13 -20.37
N VAL A 389 -12.88 -3.96 -20.49
CA VAL A 389 -11.64 -3.80 -21.29
C VAL A 389 -10.55 -4.73 -20.74
N VAL A 390 -10.31 -4.71 -19.43
CA VAL A 390 -9.33 -5.61 -18.77
C VAL A 390 -9.69 -7.08 -18.98
N LEU A 391 -10.95 -7.45 -18.80
CA LEU A 391 -11.42 -8.83 -19.03
C LEU A 391 -11.23 -9.28 -20.48
N GLY A 392 -11.42 -8.38 -21.45
CA GLY A 392 -11.19 -8.63 -22.88
C GLY A 392 -9.73 -8.83 -23.26
N MET A 393 -8.79 -8.38 -22.43
CA MET A 393 -7.34 -8.55 -22.61
C MET A 393 -6.80 -9.88 -22.02
N GLY A 394 -7.67 -10.82 -21.68
CA GLY A 394 -7.29 -12.07 -21.02
C GLY A 394 -7.38 -11.98 -19.50
N GLY A 395 -8.21 -11.09 -18.97
CA GLY A 395 -8.40 -10.83 -17.56
C GLY A 395 -7.25 -10.05 -16.92
N ALA A 396 -7.31 -9.89 -15.60
CA ALA A 396 -6.34 -9.07 -14.89
C ALA A 396 -4.88 -9.56 -15.04
N VAL A 397 -4.66 -10.87 -15.23
CA VAL A 397 -3.31 -11.42 -15.48
C VAL A 397 -2.78 -10.99 -16.84
N GLY A 398 -3.60 -11.11 -17.90
CA GLY A 398 -3.22 -10.70 -19.25
C GLY A 398 -3.05 -9.19 -19.42
N ALA A 399 -3.74 -8.41 -18.60
CA ALA A 399 -3.78 -6.95 -18.66
C ALA A 399 -2.80 -6.25 -17.68
N ILE A 400 -1.88 -6.96 -17.02
CA ILE A 400 -0.94 -6.37 -16.04
C ILE A 400 -0.21 -5.15 -16.63
N GLU A 401 0.33 -5.26 -17.83
CA GLU A 401 1.08 -4.18 -18.48
C GLU A 401 0.20 -2.96 -18.78
N TYR A 402 -1.02 -3.20 -19.28
CA TYR A 402 -2.01 -2.16 -19.52
C TYR A 402 -2.37 -1.42 -18.23
N MET A 403 -2.82 -2.15 -17.21
CA MET A 403 -3.22 -1.56 -15.93
C MET A 403 -2.06 -0.77 -15.29
N LYS A 404 -0.84 -1.32 -15.33
CA LYS A 404 0.34 -0.63 -14.80
C LYS A 404 0.62 0.68 -15.54
N SER A 405 0.52 0.68 -16.86
CA SER A 405 0.72 1.87 -17.69
C SER A 405 -0.33 2.96 -17.39
N GLU A 406 -1.59 2.56 -17.22
CA GLU A 406 -2.68 3.47 -16.87
C GLU A 406 -2.48 4.13 -15.50
N LEU A 407 -2.02 3.36 -14.49
CA LEU A 407 -1.71 3.89 -13.16
C LEU A 407 -0.57 4.91 -13.20
N VAL A 408 0.53 4.59 -13.88
CA VAL A 408 1.68 5.51 -14.04
C VAL A 408 1.26 6.79 -14.75
N GLY A 409 0.45 6.69 -15.80
CA GLY A 409 -0.09 7.83 -16.55
C GLY A 409 -1.01 8.72 -15.72
N SER A 410 -1.91 8.12 -14.95
CA SER A 410 -2.86 8.84 -14.09
C SER A 410 -2.13 9.58 -12.96
N LEU A 411 -1.12 8.95 -12.33
CA LEU A 411 -0.31 9.59 -11.31
C LEU A 411 0.50 10.77 -11.88
N ALA A 412 1.10 10.59 -13.07
CA ALA A 412 1.83 11.66 -13.75
C ALA A 412 0.92 12.85 -14.11
N LYS A 413 -0.35 12.59 -14.49
CA LYS A 413 -1.34 13.64 -14.72
C LYS A 413 -1.66 14.41 -13.44
N ARG A 414 -1.89 13.70 -12.33
CA ARG A 414 -2.14 14.31 -11.02
C ARG A 414 -0.96 15.16 -10.56
N GLN A 415 0.26 14.66 -10.70
CA GLN A 415 1.47 15.39 -10.34
C GLN A 415 1.60 16.71 -11.12
N ARG A 416 1.36 16.67 -12.44
CA ARG A 416 1.34 17.89 -13.26
C ARG A 416 0.28 18.90 -12.82
N ALA A 417 -0.93 18.44 -12.44
CA ALA A 417 -2.00 19.31 -11.97
C ALA A 417 -1.63 20.01 -10.64
N ILE A 418 -0.87 19.35 -9.77
CA ILE A 418 -0.35 19.95 -8.54
C ILE A 418 0.74 20.98 -8.87
N GLU A 419 1.72 20.63 -9.70
CA GLU A 419 2.81 21.51 -10.11
C GLU A 419 2.32 22.78 -10.82
N SER A 420 1.30 22.65 -11.67
CA SER A 420 0.69 23.78 -12.41
C SER A 420 -0.25 24.62 -11.54
N GLY A 421 -0.60 24.18 -10.33
CA GLY A 421 -1.58 24.84 -9.47
C GLY A 421 -3.05 24.60 -9.87
N GLU A 422 -3.33 23.79 -10.89
CA GLU A 422 -4.68 23.34 -11.27
C GLU A 422 -5.34 22.59 -10.10
N GLN A 423 -4.57 21.71 -9.43
CA GLN A 423 -4.97 21.07 -8.18
C GLN A 423 -4.29 21.75 -7.00
N THR A 424 -5.08 22.39 -6.13
CA THR A 424 -4.57 22.99 -4.89
C THR A 424 -4.29 21.92 -3.84
N VAL A 425 -3.10 21.97 -3.22
CA VAL A 425 -2.74 21.26 -2.00
C VAL A 425 -2.27 22.29 -0.98
N VAL A 426 -3.07 22.52 0.07
CA VAL A 426 -2.80 23.52 1.11
C VAL A 426 -1.47 23.21 1.81
N GLY A 427 -0.63 24.25 1.93
CA GLY A 427 0.69 24.13 2.53
C GLY A 427 1.77 23.61 1.58
N VAL A 428 1.40 23.15 0.37
CA VAL A 428 2.35 22.63 -0.65
C VAL A 428 2.50 23.59 -1.81
N ASN A 429 1.44 23.83 -2.58
CA ASN A 429 1.48 24.72 -3.75
C ASN A 429 0.62 25.99 -3.57
N ARG A 430 -0.12 26.09 -2.46
CA ARG A 430 -0.92 27.24 -2.10
C ARG A 430 -1.03 27.35 -0.58
N TYR A 431 -1.17 28.58 -0.05
CA TYR A 431 -1.22 28.88 1.39
C TYR A 431 0.01 28.30 2.12
N THR A 432 1.18 28.58 1.57
CA THR A 432 2.47 28.05 2.05
C THR A 432 3.06 28.84 3.22
N GLU A 433 2.59 30.04 3.49
CA GLU A 433 2.99 30.83 4.65
C GLU A 433 2.46 30.16 5.92
N THR A 434 3.34 29.97 6.90
CA THR A 434 3.02 29.30 8.17
C THR A 434 3.92 29.79 9.29
N GLU A 435 3.39 29.78 10.52
CA GLU A 435 4.23 29.86 11.71
C GLU A 435 4.95 28.53 11.94
N PRO A 436 6.13 28.52 12.59
CA PRO A 436 6.81 27.28 12.91
C PRO A 436 5.92 26.37 13.75
N SER A 437 5.74 25.11 13.28
CA SER A 437 4.94 24.14 14.02
C SER A 437 5.62 23.77 15.35
N PRO A 438 4.94 23.86 16.50
CA PRO A 438 5.47 23.39 17.77
C PRO A 438 5.68 21.86 17.79
N LEU A 439 5.08 21.15 16.83
CA LEU A 439 5.25 19.71 16.63
C LEU A 439 6.49 19.40 15.76
N ASP A 440 7.14 20.43 15.21
CA ASP A 440 8.30 20.35 14.34
C ASP A 440 9.63 20.23 15.11
N ASN A 441 9.65 19.44 16.16
CA ASN A 441 10.86 19.15 16.94
C ASN A 441 11.57 17.91 16.39
N GLU A 442 12.68 18.11 15.68
CA GLU A 442 13.43 17.06 14.98
C GLU A 442 13.88 15.90 15.86
N GLU A 443 14.27 16.15 17.11
CA GLU A 443 14.74 15.12 18.04
C GLU A 443 13.61 14.20 18.54
N ALA A 444 12.36 14.65 18.47
CA ALA A 444 11.19 13.95 19.00
C ALA A 444 10.26 13.39 17.92
N ARG A 445 10.58 13.55 16.63
CA ARG A 445 9.64 13.29 15.52
C ARG A 445 9.38 11.83 15.21
N PHE A 446 10.39 10.97 15.40
CA PHE A 446 10.37 9.61 14.86
C PHE A 446 10.74 8.58 15.91
N GLU A 447 10.18 7.38 15.76
CA GLU A 447 10.66 6.24 16.50
C GLU A 447 12.09 5.91 16.06
N LYS A 448 13.01 5.89 17.02
CA LYS A 448 14.39 5.48 16.76
C LYS A 448 14.41 3.95 16.68
N LEU A 449 14.74 3.45 15.51
CA LEU A 449 14.95 2.02 15.32
C LEU A 449 16.19 1.58 16.12
N ASP A 450 16.08 0.42 16.75
CA ASP A 450 17.18 -0.19 17.47
C ASP A 450 18.24 -0.71 16.46
N PRO A 451 19.45 -0.15 16.42
CA PRO A 451 20.49 -0.55 15.46
C PRO A 451 20.95 -2.01 15.63
N GLU A 452 20.73 -2.60 16.81
CA GLU A 452 21.12 -3.98 17.09
C GLU A 452 19.97 -4.99 16.80
N ALA A 453 18.79 -4.53 16.38
CA ALA A 453 17.64 -5.40 16.13
C ALA A 453 17.93 -6.46 15.07
N GLU A 454 18.55 -6.06 13.96
CA GLU A 454 18.95 -6.95 12.87
C GLU A 454 19.93 -8.02 13.33
N LYS A 455 20.95 -7.64 14.05
CA LYS A 455 21.95 -8.59 14.59
C LYS A 455 21.31 -9.60 15.54
N ARG A 456 20.38 -9.14 16.40
CA ARG A 456 19.66 -10.05 17.30
C ARG A 456 18.75 -11.00 16.54
N GLN A 457 18.11 -10.54 15.47
CA GLN A 457 17.26 -11.39 14.65
C GLN A 457 18.08 -12.44 13.89
N ILE A 458 19.26 -12.08 13.38
CA ILE A 458 20.22 -13.03 12.77
C ILE A 458 20.66 -14.08 13.80
N ALA A 459 21.06 -13.67 14.98
CA ALA A 459 21.47 -14.59 16.04
C ALA A 459 20.33 -15.54 16.47
N ASN A 460 19.08 -15.03 16.58
CA ASN A 460 17.89 -15.84 16.85
C ASN A 460 17.64 -16.88 15.76
N LEU A 461 17.82 -16.50 14.50
CA LEU A 461 17.68 -17.40 13.35
C LEU A 461 18.76 -18.50 13.36
N GLU A 462 20.02 -18.17 13.67
CA GLU A 462 21.12 -19.12 13.79
C GLU A 462 20.88 -20.12 14.93
N GLU A 463 20.42 -19.65 16.09
CA GLU A 463 20.03 -20.51 17.22
C GLU A 463 18.88 -21.44 16.85
N TRP A 464 17.85 -20.93 16.14
CA TRP A 464 16.74 -21.74 15.64
C TRP A 464 17.20 -22.85 14.72
N ARG A 465 18.01 -22.54 13.71
CA ARG A 465 18.56 -23.52 12.78
C ARG A 465 19.46 -24.54 13.48
N GLY A 466 20.23 -24.10 14.49
CA GLY A 466 21.11 -24.96 15.25
C GLY A 466 20.40 -25.91 16.20
N SER A 467 19.21 -25.56 16.69
CA SER A 467 18.44 -26.33 17.67
C SER A 467 17.40 -27.28 17.07
N ARG A 468 17.02 -27.10 15.80
CA ARG A 468 15.99 -27.93 15.15
C ARG A 468 16.52 -29.28 14.66
N ASP A 469 15.63 -30.23 14.42
CA ASP A 469 15.94 -31.46 13.67
C ASP A 469 16.13 -31.13 12.18
N ALA A 470 17.38 -31.09 11.75
CA ALA A 470 17.75 -30.75 10.37
C ALA A 470 17.21 -31.78 9.35
N ALA A 471 17.12 -33.08 9.73
CA ALA A 471 16.60 -34.13 8.83
C ALA A 471 15.08 -33.99 8.66
N ALA A 472 14.35 -33.65 9.74
CA ALA A 472 12.92 -33.40 9.69
C ALA A 472 12.63 -32.15 8.83
N ALA A 473 13.40 -31.05 8.99
CA ALA A 473 13.26 -29.84 8.18
C ALA A 473 13.53 -30.11 6.69
N ALA A 474 14.60 -30.83 6.35
CA ALA A 474 14.91 -31.20 4.97
C ALA A 474 13.79 -32.02 4.34
N LYS A 475 13.29 -33.05 5.04
CA LYS A 475 12.16 -33.88 4.59
C LYS A 475 10.90 -33.06 4.34
N ALA A 476 10.60 -32.09 5.21
CA ALA A 476 9.45 -31.21 5.08
C ALA A 476 9.60 -30.27 3.86
N LEU A 477 10.79 -29.74 3.58
CA LEU A 477 11.09 -28.96 2.38
C LEU A 477 10.92 -29.79 1.10
N ASP A 478 11.34 -31.07 1.11
CA ASP A 478 11.11 -31.97 -0.03
C ASP A 478 9.62 -32.24 -0.27
N ALA A 479 8.81 -32.30 0.80
CA ALA A 479 7.35 -32.40 0.67
C ALA A 479 6.74 -31.11 0.09
N VAL A 480 7.23 -29.92 0.48
CA VAL A 480 6.82 -28.65 -0.12
C VAL A 480 7.15 -28.61 -1.61
N ARG A 481 8.38 -29.01 -2.01
CA ARG A 481 8.79 -29.08 -3.43
C ARG A 481 7.92 -30.07 -4.22
N ALA A 482 7.62 -31.21 -3.65
CA ALA A 482 6.77 -32.22 -4.29
C ALA A 482 5.35 -31.71 -4.52
N ALA A 483 4.73 -31.13 -3.49
CA ALA A 483 3.41 -30.53 -3.59
C ALA A 483 3.39 -29.35 -4.59
N ALA A 484 4.48 -28.54 -4.65
CA ALA A 484 4.60 -27.44 -5.60
C ALA A 484 4.66 -27.92 -7.07
N ARG A 485 5.28 -29.09 -7.34
CA ARG A 485 5.32 -29.71 -8.68
C ARG A 485 4.02 -30.45 -9.04
N GLY A 486 3.29 -30.92 -8.04
CA GLY A 486 2.01 -31.63 -8.21
C GLY A 486 0.80 -30.67 -8.11
N ASP A 487 -0.38 -31.25 -7.86
CA ASP A 487 -1.64 -30.52 -7.70
C ASP A 487 -2.15 -30.49 -6.24
N GLU A 488 -1.35 -30.96 -5.30
CA GLU A 488 -1.72 -30.97 -3.89
C GLU A 488 -1.80 -29.57 -3.31
N ASN A 489 -2.67 -29.39 -2.30
CA ASN A 489 -2.78 -28.12 -1.61
C ASN A 489 -1.52 -27.86 -0.76
N LEU A 490 -0.88 -26.73 -0.99
CA LEU A 490 0.39 -26.38 -0.34
C LEU A 490 0.26 -25.96 1.13
N VAL A 491 -0.94 -25.61 1.61
CA VAL A 491 -1.11 -25.12 3.00
C VAL A 491 -0.82 -26.20 4.04
N PRO A 492 -1.35 -27.45 3.96
CA PRO A 492 -1.04 -28.50 4.93
C PRO A 492 0.45 -28.84 5.03
N VAL A 493 1.13 -28.98 3.91
CA VAL A 493 2.58 -29.27 3.91
C VAL A 493 3.40 -28.09 4.43
N SER A 494 2.93 -26.86 4.25
CA SER A 494 3.55 -25.66 4.82
C SER A 494 3.38 -25.60 6.34
N ILE A 495 2.22 -26.05 6.89
CA ILE A 495 2.02 -26.16 8.34
C ILE A 495 3.01 -27.15 8.95
N GLU A 496 3.17 -28.32 8.32
CA GLU A 496 4.13 -29.33 8.78
C GLU A 496 5.58 -28.85 8.63
N ALA A 497 5.90 -28.11 7.58
CA ALA A 497 7.21 -27.50 7.40
C ALA A 497 7.52 -26.48 8.52
N ALA A 498 6.55 -25.65 8.89
CA ALA A 498 6.70 -24.71 10.00
C ALA A 498 6.97 -25.44 11.34
N ARG A 499 6.24 -26.54 11.60
CA ARG A 499 6.43 -27.39 12.78
C ARG A 499 7.79 -28.10 12.79
N ALA A 500 8.29 -28.49 11.62
CA ALA A 500 9.62 -29.08 11.47
C ALA A 500 10.76 -28.06 11.62
N GLY A 501 10.44 -26.78 11.80
CA GLY A 501 11.43 -25.72 12.03
C GLY A 501 12.01 -25.10 10.74
N VAL A 502 11.36 -25.27 9.60
CA VAL A 502 11.72 -24.58 8.36
C VAL A 502 11.60 -23.08 8.55
N THR A 503 12.49 -22.30 7.91
CA THR A 503 12.48 -20.85 7.98
C THR A 503 11.73 -20.22 6.80
N THR A 504 11.44 -18.93 6.91
CA THR A 504 10.73 -18.17 5.85
C THR A 504 11.51 -18.16 4.54
N GLY A 505 12.84 -17.97 4.61
CA GLY A 505 13.71 -18.02 3.43
C GLY A 505 13.75 -19.42 2.81
N GLU A 506 13.97 -20.45 3.62
CA GLU A 506 14.04 -21.85 3.14
C GLU A 506 12.74 -22.29 2.44
N TRP A 507 11.56 -21.93 3.01
CA TRP A 507 10.27 -22.20 2.37
C TRP A 507 10.14 -21.48 1.04
N ALA A 508 10.49 -20.18 1.00
CA ALA A 508 10.41 -19.39 -0.22
C ALA A 508 11.39 -19.88 -1.30
N ASP A 509 12.60 -20.28 -0.91
CA ASP A 509 13.62 -20.81 -1.83
C ASP A 509 13.20 -22.14 -2.43
N ALA A 510 12.60 -23.04 -1.63
CA ALA A 510 12.02 -24.27 -2.14
C ALA A 510 10.95 -24.04 -3.23
N LEU A 511 10.17 -22.96 -3.09
CA LEU A 511 9.20 -22.54 -4.11
C LEU A 511 9.85 -21.77 -5.28
N ARG A 512 10.90 -20.98 -5.05
CA ARG A 512 11.69 -20.34 -6.13
C ARG A 512 12.29 -21.37 -7.08
N GLU A 513 12.81 -22.48 -6.53
CA GLU A 513 13.34 -23.62 -7.33
C GLU A 513 12.29 -24.22 -8.27
N VAL A 514 11.02 -24.25 -7.87
CA VAL A 514 9.93 -24.87 -8.65
C VAL A 514 9.23 -23.87 -9.56
N PHE A 515 8.93 -22.68 -9.07
CA PHE A 515 8.10 -21.68 -9.75
C PHE A 515 8.90 -20.63 -10.51
N GLY A 516 10.18 -20.47 -10.16
CA GLY A 516 11.02 -19.36 -10.64
C GLY A 516 10.65 -18.02 -9.98
N GLU A 517 11.44 -17.00 -10.30
CA GLU A 517 11.19 -15.63 -9.89
C GLU A 517 10.59 -14.80 -11.05
N PHE A 518 9.94 -13.71 -10.71
CA PHE A 518 9.28 -12.83 -11.68
C PHE A 518 9.70 -11.37 -11.48
N ARG A 519 9.75 -10.64 -12.58
CA ARG A 519 9.86 -9.17 -12.60
C ARG A 519 8.68 -8.59 -13.35
N ALA A 520 7.89 -7.77 -12.65
CA ALA A 520 6.74 -7.10 -13.26
C ALA A 520 7.17 -5.97 -14.21
N PRO A 521 6.34 -5.66 -15.23
CA PRO A 521 6.58 -4.52 -16.11
C PRO A 521 6.58 -3.21 -15.33
N THR A 522 7.38 -2.24 -15.77
CA THR A 522 7.53 -0.94 -15.09
C THR A 522 6.47 0.09 -15.46
N GLY A 523 5.79 -0.09 -16.59
CA GLY A 523 4.80 0.85 -17.13
C GLY A 523 5.35 2.20 -17.65
N VAL A 524 6.61 2.51 -17.38
CA VAL A 524 7.22 3.81 -17.71
C VAL A 524 7.34 4.03 -19.23
N GLY A 525 7.71 2.99 -19.97
CA GLY A 525 7.91 3.08 -21.43
C GLY A 525 6.64 3.39 -22.22
N GLN A 526 5.49 2.95 -21.73
CA GLN A 526 4.18 3.09 -22.41
C GLN A 526 3.38 4.30 -21.91
N ALA A 527 3.74 4.89 -20.77
CA ALA A 527 3.08 6.09 -20.27
C ALA A 527 3.16 7.23 -21.30
N ALA A 528 2.02 7.86 -21.57
CA ALA A 528 1.94 8.91 -22.59
C ALA A 528 2.93 10.05 -22.32
N ILE A 529 3.71 10.41 -23.34
CA ILE A 529 4.63 11.54 -23.28
C ILE A 529 3.79 12.83 -23.25
N ALA A 530 4.12 13.75 -22.35
CA ALA A 530 3.51 15.08 -22.33
C ALA A 530 3.89 15.85 -23.62
N ARG A 531 2.98 15.90 -24.60
CA ARG A 531 3.21 16.58 -25.88
C ARG A 531 3.13 18.10 -25.78
N ASN A 532 2.35 18.63 -24.82
CA ASN A 532 2.22 20.07 -24.57
C ASN A 532 2.70 20.34 -23.15
N GLY A 533 3.95 20.78 -23.01
CA GLY A 533 4.53 21.20 -21.74
C GLY A 533 4.14 22.65 -21.42
N HIS A 534 3.96 22.96 -20.12
CA HIS A 534 4.04 24.34 -19.64
C HIS A 534 5.41 24.93 -20.04
N GLU A 535 5.49 26.25 -20.18
CA GLU A 535 6.72 26.99 -20.49
C GLU A 535 7.92 26.55 -19.65
N ALA A 536 7.70 26.20 -18.38
CA ALA A 536 8.72 25.68 -17.48
C ALA A 536 9.34 24.36 -17.96
N LEU A 537 8.55 23.40 -18.47
CA LEU A 537 9.07 22.12 -18.96
C LEU A 537 9.87 22.31 -20.25
N GLU A 538 9.44 23.22 -21.14
CA GLU A 538 10.19 23.55 -22.36
C GLU A 538 11.53 24.22 -22.03
N ALA A 539 11.56 25.11 -21.03
CA ALA A 539 12.82 25.70 -20.55
C ALA A 539 13.77 24.64 -19.99
N VAL A 540 13.26 23.66 -19.24
CA VAL A 540 14.06 22.54 -18.74
C VAL A 540 14.55 21.64 -19.88
N ARG A 541 13.72 21.34 -20.87
CA ARG A 541 14.13 20.59 -22.08
C ARG A 541 15.29 21.29 -22.81
N ALA A 542 15.18 22.59 -22.98
CA ALA A 542 16.25 23.40 -23.61
C ALA A 542 17.54 23.37 -22.79
N LYS A 543 17.42 23.43 -21.43
CA LYS A 543 18.56 23.31 -20.52
C LYS A 543 19.23 21.94 -20.63
N VAL A 544 18.45 20.84 -20.59
CA VAL A 544 18.94 19.46 -20.72
C VAL A 544 19.67 19.26 -22.05
N ALA A 545 19.08 19.71 -23.16
CA ALA A 545 19.70 19.64 -24.48
C ALA A 545 20.99 20.48 -24.56
N GLY A 546 20.97 21.70 -24.00
CA GLY A 546 22.18 22.56 -23.99
C GLY A 546 23.31 22.01 -23.11
N VAL A 547 22.99 21.31 -22.00
CA VAL A 547 24.02 20.63 -21.21
C VAL A 547 24.60 19.45 -21.99
N ALA A 548 23.77 18.63 -22.65
CA ALA A 548 24.23 17.52 -23.48
C ALA A 548 25.22 18.01 -24.57
N GLU A 549 24.89 19.09 -25.30
CA GLU A 549 25.76 19.68 -26.28
C GLU A 549 27.10 20.13 -25.68
N ARG A 550 27.09 20.83 -24.54
CA ARG A 550 28.31 21.34 -23.89
C ARG A 550 29.26 20.25 -23.42
N ILE A 551 28.74 19.09 -23.01
CA ILE A 551 29.57 17.95 -22.60
C ILE A 551 29.89 16.97 -23.74
N GLY A 552 29.43 17.27 -24.98
CA GLY A 552 29.68 16.44 -26.16
C GLY A 552 28.82 15.17 -26.26
N ALA A 553 27.72 15.09 -25.48
CA ALA A 553 26.80 13.98 -25.49
C ALA A 553 25.62 14.22 -26.46
N THR A 554 25.14 13.16 -27.10
CA THR A 554 23.93 13.25 -27.94
C THR A 554 22.67 13.54 -27.11
N ARG A 555 22.58 12.92 -25.94
CA ARG A 555 21.52 13.09 -24.90
C ARG A 555 22.12 12.84 -23.54
N LEU A 556 21.57 13.49 -22.52
CA LEU A 556 21.88 13.11 -21.15
C LEU A 556 21.16 11.80 -20.81
N ARG A 557 21.90 10.81 -20.33
CA ARG A 557 21.36 9.52 -19.90
C ARG A 557 21.28 9.46 -18.39
N MET A 558 20.09 9.14 -17.87
CA MET A 558 19.81 9.03 -16.44
C MET A 558 19.41 7.60 -16.08
N LEU A 559 20.17 6.96 -15.18
CA LEU A 559 19.75 5.73 -14.54
C LEU A 559 18.87 6.08 -13.34
N VAL A 560 17.68 5.49 -13.28
CA VAL A 560 16.83 5.53 -12.09
C VAL A 560 16.86 4.15 -11.45
N GLY A 561 17.40 4.07 -10.23
CA GLY A 561 17.59 2.83 -9.48
C GLY A 561 16.82 2.83 -8.16
N LYS A 562 16.35 1.66 -7.76
CA LYS A 562 15.70 1.45 -6.46
C LYS A 562 16.36 0.28 -5.74
N PRO A 563 17.40 0.57 -4.92
CA PRO A 563 18.15 -0.46 -4.19
C PRO A 563 17.34 -1.02 -3.01
N GLY A 564 17.63 -2.27 -2.64
CA GLY A 564 17.02 -2.95 -1.49
C GLY A 564 15.68 -3.60 -1.81
N LEU A 565 14.93 -3.99 -0.78
CA LEU A 565 13.70 -4.77 -0.91
C LEU A 565 12.43 -3.91 -1.04
N ASP A 566 12.51 -2.60 -0.85
CA ASP A 566 11.34 -1.72 -0.96
C ASP A 566 10.73 -1.75 -2.36
N GLY A 567 9.49 -2.17 -2.42
CA GLY A 567 8.73 -2.35 -3.66
C GLY A 567 7.91 -1.13 -4.09
N HIS A 568 7.83 -0.05 -3.30
CA HIS A 568 7.05 1.15 -3.66
C HIS A 568 7.68 1.87 -4.86
N SER A 569 7.24 1.53 -6.07
CA SER A 569 7.82 2.02 -7.32
C SER A 569 7.39 3.43 -7.72
N ASN A 570 6.28 3.95 -7.15
CA ASN A 570 5.59 5.15 -7.62
C ASN A 570 6.51 6.38 -7.75
N GLY A 571 7.33 6.66 -6.73
CA GLY A 571 8.27 7.79 -6.75
C GLY A 571 9.31 7.67 -7.86
N ALA A 572 9.94 6.49 -7.99
CA ALA A 572 10.93 6.22 -9.03
C ALA A 572 10.32 6.31 -10.44
N GLU A 573 9.11 5.79 -10.62
CA GLU A 573 8.37 5.84 -11.89
C GLU A 573 8.03 7.28 -12.29
N GLN A 574 7.59 8.12 -11.33
CA GLN A 574 7.29 9.53 -11.62
C GLN A 574 8.56 10.31 -11.98
N VAL A 575 9.67 10.07 -11.28
CA VAL A 575 10.98 10.64 -11.64
C VAL A 575 11.40 10.19 -13.03
N ALA A 576 11.28 8.89 -13.35
CA ALA A 576 11.64 8.35 -14.66
C ALA A 576 10.78 8.94 -15.79
N VAL A 577 9.44 9.06 -15.59
CA VAL A 577 8.53 9.69 -16.56
C VAL A 577 8.89 11.17 -16.74
N ARG A 578 9.13 11.91 -15.66
CA ARG A 578 9.46 13.33 -15.72
C ARG A 578 10.82 13.57 -16.38
N ALA A 579 11.84 12.76 -16.06
CA ALA A 579 13.15 12.83 -16.70
C ALA A 579 13.04 12.61 -18.23
N ARG A 580 12.26 11.61 -18.66
CA ARG A 580 11.95 11.39 -20.08
C ARG A 580 11.24 12.59 -20.71
N ASP A 581 10.24 13.15 -20.03
CA ASP A 581 9.50 14.33 -20.49
C ASP A 581 10.42 15.58 -20.58
N ALA A 582 11.43 15.67 -19.70
CA ALA A 582 12.46 16.73 -19.71
C ALA A 582 13.56 16.51 -20.76
N GLY A 583 13.57 15.40 -21.48
CA GLY A 583 14.51 15.13 -22.57
C GLY A 583 15.71 14.25 -22.22
N PHE A 584 15.78 13.69 -21.01
CA PHE A 584 16.75 12.65 -20.70
C PHE A 584 16.43 11.35 -21.43
N GLU A 585 17.46 10.59 -21.79
CA GLU A 585 17.36 9.16 -22.06
C GLU A 585 17.35 8.43 -20.71
N VAL A 586 16.27 7.70 -20.42
CA VAL A 586 16.06 7.12 -19.09
C VAL A 586 16.28 5.62 -19.12
N VAL A 587 17.19 5.14 -18.26
CA VAL A 587 17.38 3.73 -17.95
C VAL A 587 16.68 3.45 -16.62
N TYR A 588 15.58 2.68 -16.66
CA TYR A 588 14.84 2.31 -15.46
C TYR A 588 14.61 0.80 -15.42
N GLN A 589 15.28 0.13 -14.50
CA GLN A 589 15.28 -1.33 -14.38
C GLN A 589 14.21 -1.87 -13.41
N GLY A 590 13.39 -0.99 -12.83
CA GLY A 590 12.36 -1.35 -11.87
C GLY A 590 12.84 -1.30 -10.41
N ILE A 591 12.37 -2.23 -9.61
CA ILE A 591 12.50 -2.26 -8.15
C ILE A 591 13.32 -3.44 -7.66
N ARG A 592 13.70 -3.42 -6.38
CA ARG A 592 14.43 -4.50 -5.69
C ARG A 592 15.74 -4.87 -6.37
N LEU A 593 16.50 -3.84 -6.67
CA LEU A 593 17.82 -4.00 -7.27
C LEU A 593 18.89 -4.15 -6.17
N SER A 594 19.87 -5.01 -6.40
CA SER A 594 21.06 -4.98 -5.56
C SER A 594 21.91 -3.74 -5.89
N PRO A 595 22.66 -3.18 -4.92
CA PRO A 595 23.64 -2.13 -5.20
C PRO A 595 24.60 -2.48 -6.35
N GLU A 596 25.00 -3.74 -6.45
CA GLU A 596 25.82 -4.29 -7.54
C GLU A 596 25.14 -4.17 -8.91
N ALA A 597 23.83 -4.50 -9.00
CA ALA A 597 23.10 -4.41 -10.26
C ALA A 597 22.99 -2.96 -10.75
N ILE A 598 22.79 -2.01 -9.83
CA ILE A 598 22.74 -0.58 -10.14
C ILE A 598 24.10 -0.07 -10.63
N ALA A 599 25.18 -0.40 -9.92
CA ALA A 599 26.53 0.02 -10.28
C ALA A 599 26.95 -0.55 -11.64
N ARG A 600 26.68 -1.81 -11.90
CA ARG A 600 26.93 -2.46 -13.20
C ARG A 600 26.15 -1.78 -14.32
N ALA A 601 24.86 -1.52 -14.12
CA ALA A 601 24.04 -0.84 -15.11
C ALA A 601 24.55 0.59 -15.37
N ALA A 602 25.01 1.30 -14.35
CA ALA A 602 25.59 2.62 -14.53
C ALA A 602 26.84 2.61 -15.44
N ALA A 603 27.68 1.56 -15.32
CA ALA A 603 28.84 1.36 -16.16
C ALA A 603 28.47 0.89 -17.59
N GLU A 604 27.61 -0.11 -17.71
CA GLU A 604 27.24 -0.72 -19.00
C GLU A 604 26.46 0.25 -19.90
N GLU A 605 25.61 1.10 -19.31
CA GLU A 605 24.78 2.07 -20.03
C GLU A 605 25.45 3.44 -20.22
N ASP A 606 26.67 3.63 -19.73
CA ASP A 606 27.44 4.89 -19.85
C ASP A 606 26.58 6.10 -19.45
N VAL A 607 26.04 6.07 -18.23
CA VAL A 607 25.09 7.09 -17.77
C VAL A 607 25.77 8.37 -17.31
N HIS A 608 25.08 9.49 -17.40
CA HIS A 608 25.58 10.81 -17.00
C HIS A 608 25.15 11.16 -15.56
N VAL A 609 24.13 10.49 -15.03
CA VAL A 609 23.63 10.69 -13.67
C VAL A 609 22.90 9.44 -13.17
N VAL A 610 23.03 9.15 -11.87
CA VAL A 610 22.31 8.07 -11.18
C VAL A 610 21.35 8.68 -10.18
N GLY A 611 20.05 8.39 -10.31
CA GLY A 611 19.00 8.74 -9.37
C GLY A 611 18.59 7.52 -8.55
N LEU A 612 18.71 7.59 -7.23
CA LEU A 612 18.29 6.52 -6.30
C LEU A 612 17.00 6.90 -5.58
N SER A 613 16.01 6.01 -5.58
CA SER A 613 14.76 6.20 -4.85
C SER A 613 14.68 5.24 -3.67
N ILE A 614 14.59 5.76 -2.44
CA ILE A 614 14.60 4.94 -1.21
C ILE A 614 13.53 5.45 -0.24
N LEU A 615 12.59 4.58 0.14
CA LEU A 615 11.47 4.91 1.04
C LEU A 615 11.57 4.18 2.40
N SER A 616 12.19 2.99 2.44
CA SER A 616 12.20 2.07 3.60
C SER A 616 13.13 2.46 4.74
N GLY A 617 13.89 3.55 4.62
CA GLY A 617 14.91 3.94 5.61
C GLY A 617 16.26 3.19 5.49
N GLY A 618 16.43 2.34 4.46
CA GLY A 618 17.68 1.64 4.15
C GLY A 618 18.79 2.53 3.56
N HIS A 619 18.56 3.82 3.37
CA HIS A 619 19.45 4.77 2.69
C HIS A 619 20.85 4.84 3.30
N ALA A 620 20.96 4.75 4.63
CA ALA A 620 22.22 4.85 5.34
C ALA A 620 23.21 3.70 5.00
N LEU A 621 22.70 2.54 4.60
CA LEU A 621 23.51 1.37 4.22
C LEU A 621 23.61 1.23 2.69
N LEU A 622 22.48 1.35 2.00
CA LEU A 622 22.39 1.03 0.58
C LEU A 622 23.07 2.08 -0.32
N VAL A 623 23.01 3.38 0.04
CA VAL A 623 23.60 4.43 -0.80
C VAL A 623 25.12 4.38 -0.79
N PRO A 624 25.82 4.28 0.37
CA PRO A 624 27.26 4.08 0.39
C PRO A 624 27.71 2.83 -0.38
N ASP A 625 26.99 1.70 -0.26
CA ASP A 625 27.32 0.47 -1.00
C ASP A 625 27.18 0.67 -2.53
N VAL A 626 26.15 1.40 -3.00
CA VAL A 626 26.05 1.77 -4.43
C VAL A 626 27.24 2.60 -4.88
N LEU A 627 27.63 3.63 -4.11
CA LEU A 627 28.78 4.49 -4.44
C LEU A 627 30.09 3.69 -4.53
N ASP A 628 30.33 2.78 -3.57
CA ASP A 628 31.53 1.96 -3.54
C ASP A 628 31.58 0.98 -4.73
N ARG A 629 30.46 0.36 -5.07
CA ARG A 629 30.36 -0.52 -6.23
C ARG A 629 30.49 0.24 -7.55
N MET A 630 29.94 1.45 -7.66
CA MET A 630 30.18 2.30 -8.84
C MET A 630 31.67 2.54 -9.05
N ARG A 631 32.41 2.89 -7.97
CA ARG A 631 33.86 3.04 -8.04
C ARG A 631 34.59 1.75 -8.48
N ALA A 632 34.13 0.59 -7.94
CA ALA A 632 34.66 -0.71 -8.30
C ALA A 632 34.44 -1.07 -9.79
N HIS A 633 33.33 -0.62 -10.37
CA HIS A 633 33.04 -0.75 -11.80
C HIS A 633 33.64 0.36 -12.69
N GLY A 634 34.48 1.22 -12.12
CA GLY A 634 35.15 2.30 -12.87
C GLY A 634 34.30 3.55 -13.10
N VAL A 635 33.12 3.64 -12.48
CA VAL A 635 32.26 4.82 -12.54
C VAL A 635 32.58 5.73 -11.34
N ASP A 636 33.16 6.88 -11.62
CA ASP A 636 33.52 7.88 -10.60
C ASP A 636 32.30 8.74 -10.23
N PRO A 637 31.76 8.67 -8.99
CA PRO A 637 30.64 9.50 -8.57
C PRO A 637 30.88 11.01 -8.64
N ALA A 638 32.14 11.45 -8.70
CA ALA A 638 32.47 12.85 -8.93
C ALA A 638 32.20 13.30 -10.38
N LYS A 639 32.25 12.36 -11.34
CA LYS A 639 31.97 12.59 -12.76
C LYS A 639 30.54 12.21 -13.15
N VAL A 640 30.01 11.17 -12.53
CA VAL A 640 28.63 10.70 -12.70
C VAL A 640 27.89 10.95 -11.38
N PRO A 641 27.29 12.15 -11.19
CA PRO A 641 26.69 12.53 -9.94
C PRO A 641 25.57 11.58 -9.53
N VAL A 642 25.53 11.23 -8.25
CA VAL A 642 24.46 10.43 -7.65
C VAL A 642 23.51 11.36 -6.89
N VAL A 643 22.23 11.30 -7.21
CA VAL A 643 21.14 12.00 -6.51
C VAL A 643 20.25 11.01 -5.80
N VAL A 644 19.76 11.35 -4.63
CA VAL A 644 18.93 10.44 -3.81
C VAL A 644 17.61 11.11 -3.49
N GLY A 645 16.50 10.42 -3.74
CA GLY A 645 15.14 10.86 -3.41
C GLY A 645 14.45 9.91 -2.43
N GLY A 646 13.73 10.46 -1.45
CA GLY A 646 12.97 9.65 -0.50
C GLY A 646 12.57 10.37 0.78
N ILE A 647 12.02 9.62 1.75
CA ILE A 647 11.79 10.13 3.10
C ILE A 647 13.10 10.03 3.89
N ILE A 648 13.95 11.07 3.79
CA ILE A 648 15.29 11.10 4.36
C ILE A 648 15.39 12.24 5.37
N PRO A 649 15.66 11.93 6.66
CA PRO A 649 15.91 12.97 7.67
C PRO A 649 17.12 13.86 7.31
N GLU A 650 17.09 15.14 7.65
CA GLU A 650 18.15 16.09 7.28
C GLU A 650 19.54 15.69 7.83
N ALA A 651 19.57 15.12 9.05
CA ALA A 651 20.82 14.60 9.62
C ALA A 651 21.44 13.46 8.80
N ASP A 652 20.60 12.63 8.16
CA ASP A 652 21.08 11.56 7.28
C ASP A 652 21.38 12.10 5.88
N ALA A 653 20.63 13.08 5.39
CA ALA A 653 20.93 13.78 4.16
C ALA A 653 22.32 14.44 4.19
N ALA A 654 22.69 15.04 5.32
CA ALA A 654 24.03 15.60 5.52
C ALA A 654 25.11 14.52 5.39
N LYS A 655 24.95 13.36 6.05
CA LYS A 655 25.90 12.23 5.96
C LYS A 655 26.01 11.67 4.53
N LEU A 656 24.88 11.60 3.80
CA LEU A 656 24.88 11.14 2.41
C LEU A 656 25.66 12.10 1.50
N ARG A 657 25.52 13.42 1.71
CA ARG A 657 26.32 14.43 0.99
C ARG A 657 27.81 14.30 1.32
N GLU A 658 28.17 14.07 2.58
CA GLU A 658 29.56 13.80 3.01
C GLU A 658 30.10 12.51 2.37
N ALA A 659 29.28 11.48 2.15
CA ALA A 659 29.65 10.24 1.46
C ALA A 659 29.85 10.42 -0.07
N GLY A 660 29.46 11.55 -0.65
CA GLY A 660 29.64 11.86 -2.05
C GLY A 660 28.35 11.89 -2.89
N VAL A 661 27.17 11.94 -2.25
CA VAL A 661 25.89 12.18 -2.93
C VAL A 661 25.82 13.65 -3.35
N ALA A 662 25.51 13.90 -4.61
CA ALA A 662 25.47 15.26 -5.18
C ALA A 662 24.26 16.08 -4.70
N ALA A 663 23.10 15.44 -4.52
CA ALA A 663 21.89 16.07 -3.99
C ALA A 663 20.96 15.04 -3.32
N VAL A 664 20.22 15.50 -2.30
CA VAL A 664 19.20 14.72 -1.62
C VAL A 664 17.89 15.48 -1.73
N TYR A 665 16.85 14.81 -2.24
CA TYR A 665 15.50 15.34 -2.43
C TYR A 665 14.50 14.62 -1.51
N THR A 666 13.56 15.38 -0.99
CA THR A 666 12.55 14.90 -0.03
C THR A 666 11.14 15.19 -0.56
N PRO A 667 10.06 14.72 0.09
CA PRO A 667 8.70 15.08 -0.31
C PRO A 667 8.37 16.59 -0.30
N ARG A 668 9.24 17.42 0.27
CA ARG A 668 9.14 18.90 0.19
C ARG A 668 9.50 19.42 -1.21
N ASP A 669 10.31 18.66 -1.95
CA ASP A 669 10.78 18.99 -3.30
C ASP A 669 9.78 18.42 -4.34
N PHE A 670 8.52 18.92 -4.28
CA PHE A 670 7.40 18.35 -5.02
C PHE A 670 7.41 18.70 -6.53
N ASP A 671 8.12 19.76 -6.95
CA ASP A 671 8.21 20.17 -8.36
C ASP A 671 9.29 19.38 -9.12
N LEU A 672 8.87 18.26 -9.69
CA LEU A 672 9.76 17.40 -10.46
C LEU A 672 10.33 18.06 -11.71
N THR A 673 9.66 19.09 -12.27
CA THR A 673 10.17 19.84 -13.42
C THR A 673 11.39 20.67 -13.03
N THR A 674 11.31 21.42 -11.94
CA THR A 674 12.44 22.17 -11.38
C THR A 674 13.58 21.23 -11.03
N LEU A 675 13.28 20.10 -10.37
CA LEU A 675 14.25 19.08 -9.97
C LEU A 675 15.04 18.55 -11.19
N MET A 676 14.38 18.27 -12.33
CA MET A 676 15.09 17.83 -13.55
C MET A 676 16.04 18.90 -14.08
N GLY A 677 15.70 20.16 -13.95
CA GLY A 677 16.57 21.29 -14.29
C GLY A 677 17.81 21.39 -13.39
N GLU A 678 17.66 21.10 -12.09
CA GLU A 678 18.78 21.04 -11.13
C GLU A 678 19.70 19.87 -11.44
N VAL A 679 19.14 18.67 -11.68
CA VAL A 679 19.90 17.45 -12.04
C VAL A 679 20.75 17.69 -13.29
N ALA A 680 20.21 18.33 -14.32
CA ALA A 680 21.00 18.71 -15.50
C ALA A 680 22.17 19.65 -15.13
N GLY A 681 21.94 20.59 -14.21
CA GLY A 681 23.00 21.47 -13.69
C GLY A 681 24.11 20.72 -12.93
N LEU A 682 23.77 19.68 -12.16
CA LEU A 682 24.74 18.84 -11.47
C LEU A 682 25.61 18.06 -12.47
N VAL A 683 25.03 17.53 -13.54
CA VAL A 683 25.79 16.88 -14.62
C VAL A 683 26.79 17.85 -15.26
N GLU A 684 26.35 19.08 -15.57
CA GLU A 684 27.23 20.10 -16.15
C GLU A 684 28.37 20.47 -15.21
N ALA A 685 28.09 20.64 -13.91
CA ALA A 685 29.10 20.98 -12.90
C ALA A 685 30.15 19.86 -12.75
N ALA A 686 29.74 18.60 -12.73
CA ALA A 686 30.62 17.44 -12.63
C ALA A 686 31.60 17.35 -13.82
N HIS A 687 31.14 17.68 -15.04
CA HIS A 687 32.01 17.68 -16.23
C HIS A 687 32.94 18.89 -16.31
N ARG A 688 32.55 20.05 -15.77
CA ARG A 688 33.44 21.24 -15.71
C ARG A 688 34.58 21.11 -14.72
N SER A 689 34.40 20.39 -13.64
CA SER A 689 35.42 20.21 -12.61
C SER A 689 36.53 19.23 -13.03
N THR A 690 36.38 18.55 -14.16
CA THR A 690 37.33 17.53 -14.66
C THR A 690 38.05 17.94 -15.96
N GLY A 691 37.74 19.09 -16.54
CA GLY A 691 38.44 19.72 -17.65
C GLY A 691 39.30 20.89 -17.19
#